data_ab02b37afa2b8ec3c2994e7278917d99
#
_entry.id   ab02b37afa2b8ec3c2994e7278917d99
#
_cell.length_a   1.000
_cell.length_b   1.000
_cell.length_c   1.000
_cell.angle_alpha   90.00
_cell.angle_beta   90.00
_cell.angle_gamma   90.00
#
_symmetry.space_group_name_H-M   'P 1'
#
loop_
_entity.id
_entity.type
_entity.pdbx_description
1 polymer ?
#
loop_
_entity_poly.entity_id
_entity_poly.type
_entity_poly.pdbx_seq_one_letter_code
_entity_poly.pdbx_strand_id
1 'polypeptide(L)'
;MKKIIHCIVILTISPSIFAEDTPQDLGTINIVGVSPLGGGIEADKLPTPVQSVSSEQLDKAQTISLSEYINRYLGSATVNEAQNNPLQPDISYRGFVASPLMGLPQGLSTYVNGVRFNEPFGDTVNWDLIPQGAIDSMAMYSSNPVYGLNSLGGAIAIKTKTGFSSPKHQVEVYGGSFGRHSEELTSGWNNGTWGYFVDLHHFEEDGWRDFSPTKATQGFGALSWRGDKGSLDLTLSANDNDLRGNGPTPIQLLAQNRKAIFTHYDQTITRMFLSELAGSYDVTDNIEVSSNAYFRQNRMRTFNGDNSDYGECADGSGLLCGENPVIDTNGNAVVFDNSVDGATRNTSATQMRSKGGTLQTAFTGDLFKHENNLTVGASYDSAETHFSSNTELGSLSASRGTIGSGFYVDESKVRLNAKTEAVGVFLTDTFSITEKLAATIAGRYNHISVDMKDQYINDAEKNLNGNHAFERLNPSAGLTYQLLKNVNIYGNYAESARAPTPMELSCADPEAPCKLPNSFLSDPPLQQVVAKTWEGGFRGNLNDVVNGKWDWNLGYFHAVNNNDIIFHRAGNIASQGYFSNVGQTQRYGIEAGTSINKESVFSAIDDWHFSTHYTYLNAQYLNGFNIQNPLNVDEIVAVQKGDKISSIPANIFKAALIVDLLKKVSLGINGMYSGNQVFRGDESNMTAPLSGYWVFNGTAEYKFTKNFTLFGKVNNLFDTNYNTFGVYGQASDVLGADYNDGRFVSPAAPRAGWIGVRLSI
;
A
#
# COMPACT_ATOMS: atom_id res chain seq x y z
N MET A 1 -20.29 -7.10 -34.09
CA MET A 1 -19.39 -7.96 -34.87
C MET A 1 -18.08 -7.23 -35.11
N LYS A 2 -17.10 -7.41 -34.23
CA LYS A 2 -15.70 -7.01 -34.47
C LYS A 2 -14.85 -8.26 -34.36
N LYS A 3 -14.18 -8.60 -35.45
CA LYS A 3 -13.32 -9.78 -35.59
C LYS A 3 -12.04 -9.56 -34.78
N ILE A 4 -11.80 -10.44 -33.83
CA ILE A 4 -10.51 -10.55 -33.13
C ILE A 4 -9.60 -11.36 -34.05
N ILE A 5 -8.53 -10.76 -34.53
CA ILE A 5 -7.47 -11.40 -35.29
C ILE A 5 -6.51 -12.03 -34.28
N HIS A 6 -6.51 -13.37 -34.23
CA HIS A 6 -5.50 -14.13 -33.51
C HIS A 6 -4.24 -14.24 -34.39
N CYS A 7 -3.20 -13.54 -34.00
CA CYS A 7 -1.86 -13.79 -34.53
C CYS A 7 -1.19 -14.89 -33.72
N ILE A 8 -1.18 -16.12 -34.24
CA ILE A 8 -0.36 -17.20 -33.71
C ILE A 8 1.06 -17.03 -34.29
N VAL A 9 1.99 -16.62 -33.43
CA VAL A 9 3.43 -16.63 -33.78
C VAL A 9 3.97 -18.01 -33.44
N ILE A 10 4.30 -18.79 -34.46
CA ILE A 10 4.99 -20.09 -34.32
C ILE A 10 6.49 -19.78 -34.18
N LEU A 11 7.02 -19.88 -32.98
CA LEU A 11 8.45 -19.87 -32.71
C LEU A 11 9.01 -21.28 -32.86
N THR A 12 9.91 -21.45 -33.82
CA THR A 12 10.70 -22.69 -33.97
C THR A 12 11.82 -22.70 -32.92
N ILE A 13 11.74 -23.63 -31.98
CA ILE A 13 12.71 -23.79 -30.88
C ILE A 13 13.76 -24.82 -31.32
N SER A 14 15.03 -24.41 -31.35
CA SER A 14 16.19 -25.32 -31.45
C SER A 14 16.56 -25.82 -30.05
N PRO A 15 16.82 -27.10 -29.83
CA PRO A 15 17.16 -27.62 -28.51
C PRO A 15 18.61 -27.24 -28.15
N SER A 16 18.76 -26.41 -27.11
CA SER A 16 20.03 -26.16 -26.44
C SER A 16 20.22 -27.13 -25.29
N ILE A 17 21.43 -27.62 -25.16
CA ILE A 17 21.88 -28.58 -24.14
C ILE A 17 21.86 -27.87 -22.77
N PHE A 18 21.08 -28.40 -21.83
CA PHE A 18 20.95 -27.87 -20.49
C PHE A 18 22.06 -28.39 -19.57
N ALA A 19 22.68 -27.48 -18.82
CA ALA A 19 23.42 -27.82 -17.61
C ALA A 19 22.43 -28.16 -16.49
N GLU A 20 22.67 -29.21 -15.75
CA GLU A 20 21.91 -29.56 -14.55
C GLU A 20 22.19 -28.50 -13.46
N ASP A 21 21.21 -27.64 -13.21
CA ASP A 21 21.24 -26.78 -12.03
C ASP A 21 20.92 -27.63 -10.79
N THR A 22 21.88 -27.69 -9.88
CA THR A 22 21.64 -28.15 -8.50
C THR A 22 20.64 -27.17 -7.84
N PRO A 23 19.68 -27.68 -7.03
CA PRO A 23 18.75 -26.79 -6.30
C PRO A 23 19.54 -25.81 -5.45
N GLN A 24 19.46 -24.53 -5.75
CA GLN A 24 20.01 -23.51 -4.88
C GLN A 24 19.20 -23.50 -3.58
N ASP A 25 19.91 -23.64 -2.47
CA ASP A 25 19.42 -23.46 -1.10
C ASP A 25 18.59 -22.16 -1.03
N LEU A 26 17.37 -22.24 -0.53
CA LEU A 26 16.52 -21.09 -0.21
C LEU A 26 17.14 -20.29 0.94
N GLY A 27 18.35 -19.77 0.71
CA GLY A 27 19.08 -18.98 1.67
C GLY A 27 18.23 -17.78 2.10
N THR A 28 18.01 -17.63 3.39
CA THR A 28 17.60 -16.38 4.01
C THR A 28 18.42 -15.26 3.36
N ILE A 29 17.76 -14.18 2.92
CA ILE A 29 18.46 -13.00 2.42
C ILE A 29 19.33 -12.49 3.57
N ASN A 30 20.61 -12.83 3.57
CA ASN A 30 21.54 -12.44 4.62
C ASN A 30 22.05 -11.01 4.43
N ILE A 31 21.89 -10.47 3.21
CA ILE A 31 22.29 -9.11 2.87
C ILE A 31 21.04 -8.30 2.57
N VAL A 32 20.83 -7.21 3.27
CA VAL A 32 19.70 -6.29 3.11
C VAL A 32 20.19 -4.90 2.73
N GLY A 33 19.42 -4.20 1.88
CA GLY A 33 19.75 -2.84 1.50
C GLY A 33 19.59 -1.86 2.67
N VAL A 34 20.50 -0.91 2.81
CA VAL A 34 20.43 0.14 3.85
C VAL A 34 19.90 1.47 3.30
N SER A 35 19.69 1.55 1.99
CA SER A 35 19.18 2.72 1.28
C SER A 35 18.24 2.31 0.14
N PRO A 36 17.48 3.24 -0.47
CA PRO A 36 16.62 2.95 -1.61
C PRO A 36 17.32 2.30 -2.81
N LEU A 37 18.61 2.59 -3.05
CA LEU A 37 19.40 1.98 -4.13
C LEU A 37 20.18 0.72 -3.71
N GLY A 38 20.04 0.25 -2.48
CA GLY A 38 20.78 -0.89 -1.97
C GLY A 38 21.88 -0.49 -0.98
N GLY A 39 23.15 -0.86 -1.22
CA GLY A 39 24.22 -0.75 -0.23
C GLY A 39 24.04 -1.85 0.82
N GLY A 40 24.35 -3.10 0.44
CA GLY A 40 24.02 -4.27 1.24
C GLY A 40 24.85 -4.40 2.51
N ILE A 41 24.18 -4.74 3.62
CA ILE A 41 24.80 -5.12 4.89
C ILE A 41 24.21 -6.46 5.36
N GLU A 42 24.97 -7.22 6.10
CA GLU A 42 24.44 -8.42 6.77
C GLU A 42 23.27 -8.06 7.67
N ALA A 43 22.16 -8.78 7.54
CA ALA A 43 20.93 -8.53 8.31
C ALA A 43 21.18 -8.54 9.82
N ASP A 44 22.16 -9.33 10.28
CA ASP A 44 22.54 -9.44 11.69
C ASP A 44 23.21 -8.18 12.25
N LYS A 45 23.77 -7.33 11.40
CA LYS A 45 24.38 -6.05 11.78
C LYS A 45 23.41 -4.87 11.77
N LEU A 46 22.19 -5.06 11.24
CA LEU A 46 21.17 -4.01 11.29
C LEU A 46 20.57 -3.91 12.70
N PRO A 47 20.47 -2.71 13.28
CA PRO A 47 19.86 -2.51 14.60
C PRO A 47 18.33 -2.45 14.57
N THR A 48 17.70 -2.88 13.46
CA THR A 48 16.26 -2.86 13.22
C THR A 48 15.79 -4.20 12.64
N PRO A 49 14.52 -4.61 12.84
CA PRO A 49 13.98 -5.76 12.15
C PRO A 49 13.71 -5.44 10.68
N VAL A 50 13.95 -6.41 9.82
CA VAL A 50 13.60 -6.38 8.39
C VAL A 50 12.88 -7.67 8.05
N GLN A 51 11.78 -7.57 7.33
CA GLN A 51 11.08 -8.72 6.77
C GLN A 51 11.27 -8.70 5.26
N SER A 52 11.88 -9.73 4.71
CA SER A 52 12.14 -9.84 3.28
C SER A 52 11.45 -11.05 2.69
N VAL A 53 11.11 -10.98 1.41
CA VAL A 53 10.49 -12.03 0.63
C VAL A 53 11.12 -12.08 -0.76
N SER A 54 11.36 -13.29 -1.26
CA SER A 54 11.86 -13.54 -2.60
C SER A 54 10.72 -13.83 -3.60
N SER A 55 11.01 -13.74 -4.90
CA SER A 55 10.07 -14.14 -5.96
C SER A 55 9.61 -15.59 -5.80
N GLU A 56 10.48 -16.50 -5.38
CA GLU A 56 10.12 -17.91 -5.17
C GLU A 56 9.09 -18.08 -4.05
N GLN A 57 9.21 -17.33 -2.96
CA GLN A 57 8.20 -17.34 -1.88
C GLN A 57 6.87 -16.74 -2.34
N LEU A 58 6.89 -15.70 -3.18
CA LEU A 58 5.69 -15.14 -3.81
C LEU A 58 5.03 -16.15 -4.74
N ASP A 59 5.81 -16.81 -5.59
CA ASP A 59 5.33 -17.84 -6.54
C ASP A 59 4.70 -19.05 -5.79
N LYS A 60 5.33 -19.53 -4.71
CA LYS A 60 4.80 -20.62 -3.87
C LYS A 60 3.51 -20.24 -3.12
N ALA A 61 3.38 -18.99 -2.72
CA ALA A 61 2.18 -18.51 -2.02
C ALA A 61 0.95 -18.39 -2.93
N GLN A 62 1.13 -18.34 -4.26
CA GLN A 62 0.08 -18.20 -5.27
C GLN A 62 -0.89 -17.05 -4.99
N THR A 63 -0.36 -15.92 -4.51
CA THR A 63 -1.14 -14.71 -4.24
C THR A 63 -1.39 -13.92 -5.54
N ILE A 64 -2.53 -13.25 -5.63
CA ILE A 64 -2.88 -12.44 -6.81
C ILE A 64 -2.23 -11.05 -6.79
N SER A 65 -1.75 -10.63 -5.62
CA SER A 65 -1.13 -9.32 -5.41
C SER A 65 -0.13 -9.38 -4.27
N LEU A 66 0.81 -8.45 -4.28
CA LEU A 66 1.78 -8.27 -3.20
C LEU A 66 1.09 -8.02 -1.85
N SER A 67 0.00 -7.26 -1.84
CA SER A 67 -0.77 -6.97 -0.64
C SER A 67 -1.42 -8.22 -0.03
N GLU A 68 -1.88 -9.15 -0.86
CA GLU A 68 -2.39 -10.43 -0.38
C GLU A 68 -1.27 -11.24 0.32
N TYR A 69 -0.05 -11.23 -0.23
CA TYR A 69 1.11 -11.85 0.41
C TYR A 69 1.45 -11.18 1.75
N ILE A 70 1.56 -9.86 1.77
CA ILE A 70 1.82 -9.07 2.99
C ILE A 70 0.79 -9.42 4.07
N ASN A 71 -0.49 -9.44 3.71
CA ASN A 71 -1.58 -9.73 4.64
C ASN A 71 -1.49 -11.14 5.25
N ARG A 72 -1.04 -12.13 4.49
CA ARG A 72 -1.04 -13.54 4.91
C ARG A 72 0.23 -14.00 5.62
N TYR A 73 1.37 -13.43 5.25
CA TYR A 73 2.67 -13.99 5.63
C TYR A 73 3.57 -13.04 6.43
N LEU A 74 3.42 -11.71 6.29
CA LEU A 74 4.30 -10.79 7.01
C LEU A 74 3.73 -10.41 8.38
N GLY A 75 4.60 -10.42 9.40
CA GLY A 75 4.25 -9.99 10.75
C GLY A 75 3.93 -8.49 10.83
N SER A 76 3.09 -8.09 11.77
CA SER A 76 2.71 -6.68 12.06
C SER A 76 2.07 -5.92 10.91
N ALA A 77 1.77 -6.60 9.82
CA ALA A 77 1.09 -6.03 8.67
C ALA A 77 -0.34 -6.58 8.56
N THR A 78 -1.28 -5.74 8.17
CA THR A 78 -2.68 -6.11 7.89
C THR A 78 -3.17 -5.40 6.64
N VAL A 79 -4.26 -5.86 6.09
CA VAL A 79 -4.95 -5.22 4.98
C VAL A 79 -6.37 -4.90 5.40
N ASN A 80 -6.77 -3.65 5.23
CA ASN A 80 -8.16 -3.22 5.24
C ASN A 80 -8.63 -3.08 3.79
N GLU A 81 -9.87 -3.41 3.52
CA GLU A 81 -10.44 -3.33 2.18
C GLU A 81 -11.51 -2.22 2.14
N ALA A 82 -11.11 -0.96 2.44
CA ALA A 82 -12.06 0.15 2.48
C ALA A 82 -12.82 0.32 1.15
N GLN A 83 -12.15 0.13 0.02
CA GLN A 83 -12.79 0.17 -1.31
C GLN A 83 -13.42 -1.16 -1.73
N ASN A 84 -13.12 -2.25 -1.03
CA ASN A 84 -13.63 -3.60 -1.33
C ASN A 84 -13.29 -4.09 -2.76
N ASN A 85 -12.11 -3.73 -3.24
CA ASN A 85 -11.54 -4.15 -4.52
C ASN A 85 -10.19 -4.85 -4.28
N PRO A 86 -9.93 -6.04 -4.88
CA PRO A 86 -8.73 -6.83 -4.59
C PRO A 86 -7.40 -6.16 -5.00
N LEU A 87 -7.45 -5.16 -5.89
CA LEU A 87 -6.28 -4.42 -6.36
C LEU A 87 -6.12 -3.04 -5.70
N GLN A 88 -7.05 -2.65 -4.81
CA GLN A 88 -7.03 -1.37 -4.09
C GLN A 88 -7.05 -1.56 -2.55
N PRO A 89 -6.17 -2.39 -1.97
CA PRO A 89 -6.12 -2.61 -0.53
C PRO A 89 -5.41 -1.48 0.20
N ASP A 90 -5.76 -1.29 1.47
CA ASP A 90 -5.02 -0.45 2.40
C ASP A 90 -4.05 -1.33 3.19
N ILE A 91 -2.75 -1.21 2.95
CA ILE A 91 -1.73 -1.93 3.71
C ILE A 91 -1.42 -1.12 4.96
N SER A 92 -1.50 -1.77 6.12
CA SER A 92 -1.09 -1.22 7.40
C SER A 92 0.08 -2.02 7.97
N TYR A 93 1.11 -1.33 8.42
CA TYR A 93 2.24 -1.91 9.15
C TYR A 93 2.46 -1.14 10.45
N ARG A 94 2.34 -1.84 11.60
CA ARG A 94 2.41 -1.21 12.94
C ARG A 94 1.42 -0.04 13.12
N GLY A 95 0.26 -0.08 12.41
CA GLY A 95 -0.73 0.99 12.42
C GLY A 95 -0.39 2.22 11.58
N PHE A 96 0.65 2.18 10.76
CA PHE A 96 0.93 3.14 9.71
C PHE A 96 0.45 2.61 8.36
N VAL A 97 -0.06 3.46 7.51
CA VAL A 97 -0.81 3.05 6.32
C VAL A 97 -0.08 3.42 5.03
N ALA A 98 -0.20 2.57 4.01
CA ALA A 98 0.02 2.85 2.60
C ALA A 98 -1.22 2.43 1.82
N SER A 99 -2.00 3.37 1.36
CA SER A 99 -3.32 3.18 0.77
C SER A 99 -3.47 3.93 -0.55
N PRO A 100 -4.25 3.41 -1.52
CA PRO A 100 -4.68 4.18 -2.68
C PRO A 100 -5.78 5.19 -2.34
N LEU A 101 -6.40 5.09 -1.15
CA LEU A 101 -7.51 5.94 -0.73
C LEU A 101 -7.00 7.27 -0.16
N MET A 102 -7.43 8.38 -0.76
CA MET A 102 -7.24 9.71 -0.17
C MET A 102 -8.06 9.83 1.13
N GLY A 103 -7.56 10.60 2.09
CA GLY A 103 -8.24 10.77 3.39
C GLY A 103 -7.83 9.76 4.47
N LEU A 104 -6.95 8.80 4.16
CA LEU A 104 -6.26 8.00 5.17
C LEU A 104 -4.89 8.62 5.48
N PRO A 105 -4.50 8.71 6.76
CA PRO A 105 -3.18 9.22 7.13
C PRO A 105 -2.10 8.27 6.66
N GLN A 106 -1.41 8.62 5.57
CA GLN A 106 -0.31 7.83 5.02
C GLN A 106 0.92 7.90 5.95
N GLY A 107 1.67 6.82 6.05
CA GLY A 107 2.84 6.77 6.96
C GLY A 107 3.90 5.75 6.56
N LEU A 108 3.73 5.08 5.42
CA LEU A 108 4.69 4.14 4.85
C LEU A 108 5.17 4.65 3.49
N SER A 109 6.48 4.66 3.29
CA SER A 109 7.08 4.93 1.98
C SER A 109 7.22 3.64 1.18
N THR A 110 6.82 3.67 -0.09
CA THR A 110 7.00 2.55 -1.01
C THR A 110 7.99 2.92 -2.10
N TYR A 111 8.95 2.05 -2.36
CA TYR A 111 9.97 2.20 -3.39
C TYR A 111 9.96 1.01 -4.34
N VAL A 112 10.09 1.28 -5.63
CA VAL A 112 10.33 0.28 -6.68
C VAL A 112 11.65 0.62 -7.35
N ASN A 113 12.64 -0.26 -7.27
CA ASN A 113 14.03 -0.06 -7.74
C ASN A 113 14.68 1.25 -7.23
N GLY A 114 14.30 1.72 -6.05
CA GLY A 114 14.80 2.99 -5.50
C GLY A 114 14.02 4.24 -5.93
N VAL A 115 13.06 4.12 -6.84
CA VAL A 115 12.11 5.19 -7.17
C VAL A 115 10.97 5.20 -6.16
N ARG A 116 10.70 6.36 -5.55
CA ARG A 116 9.56 6.52 -4.65
C ARG A 116 8.24 6.37 -5.40
N PHE A 117 7.39 5.46 -4.94
CA PHE A 117 6.16 5.07 -5.65
C PHE A 117 4.92 5.79 -5.14
N ASN A 118 4.94 6.34 -3.91
CA ASN A 118 3.84 7.16 -3.38
C ASN A 118 3.54 8.34 -4.31
N GLU A 119 2.27 8.64 -4.50
CA GLU A 119 1.78 9.72 -5.35
C GLU A 119 1.92 11.08 -4.64
N PRO A 120 2.63 12.07 -5.18
CA PRO A 120 2.93 13.33 -4.48
C PRO A 120 1.72 14.18 -4.07
N PHE A 121 0.56 14.02 -4.70
CA PHE A 121 -0.63 14.82 -4.40
C PHE A 121 -1.27 14.46 -3.05
N GLY A 122 -1.42 13.17 -2.76
CA GLY A 122 -2.06 12.68 -1.53
C GLY A 122 -1.22 11.63 -0.78
N ASP A 123 0.02 11.43 -1.18
CA ASP A 123 0.94 10.40 -0.67
C ASP A 123 0.40 8.95 -0.77
N THR A 124 -0.62 8.74 -1.57
CA THR A 124 -1.27 7.45 -1.79
C THR A 124 -0.38 6.45 -2.52
N VAL A 125 -0.61 5.16 -2.32
CA VAL A 125 0.07 4.07 -3.03
C VAL A 125 -0.94 3.27 -3.83
N ASN A 126 -0.86 3.35 -5.15
CA ASN A 126 -1.70 2.60 -6.08
C ASN A 126 -1.06 1.23 -6.34
N TRP A 127 -1.46 0.22 -5.58
CA TRP A 127 -0.91 -1.14 -5.62
C TRP A 127 -1.16 -1.85 -6.96
N ASP A 128 -2.26 -1.50 -7.63
CA ASP A 128 -2.62 -1.97 -8.96
C ASP A 128 -1.62 -1.59 -10.07
N LEU A 129 -0.71 -0.65 -9.79
CA LEU A 129 0.31 -0.20 -10.73
C LEU A 129 1.64 -0.96 -10.61
N ILE A 130 1.77 -1.91 -9.68
CA ILE A 130 2.97 -2.73 -9.45
C ILE A 130 2.69 -4.15 -9.93
N PRO A 131 3.19 -4.58 -11.11
CA PRO A 131 2.96 -5.92 -11.63
C PRO A 131 3.64 -6.95 -10.73
N GLN A 132 2.88 -7.92 -10.20
CA GLN A 132 3.41 -8.93 -9.29
C GLN A 132 4.43 -9.84 -9.97
N GLY A 133 4.19 -10.23 -11.23
CA GLY A 133 5.10 -11.08 -11.99
C GLY A 133 6.48 -10.47 -12.22
N ALA A 134 6.58 -9.14 -12.16
CA ALA A 134 7.84 -8.43 -12.28
C ALA A 134 8.64 -8.33 -10.96
N ILE A 135 8.09 -8.74 -9.81
CA ILE A 135 8.77 -8.61 -8.51
C ILE A 135 9.81 -9.72 -8.33
N ASP A 136 11.07 -9.33 -8.12
CA ASP A 136 12.18 -10.22 -7.76
C ASP A 136 12.26 -10.43 -6.23
N SER A 137 12.17 -9.31 -5.49
CA SER A 137 12.18 -9.34 -4.04
C SER A 137 11.50 -8.11 -3.44
N MET A 138 11.05 -8.24 -2.21
CA MET A 138 10.54 -7.13 -1.41
C MET A 138 11.14 -7.19 -0.02
N ALA A 139 11.42 -6.02 0.55
CA ALA A 139 11.80 -5.89 1.96
C ALA A 139 10.92 -4.83 2.63
N MET A 140 10.44 -5.14 3.83
CA MET A 140 9.72 -4.20 4.70
C MET A 140 10.63 -3.82 5.86
N TYR A 141 10.97 -2.54 5.92
CA TYR A 141 11.83 -1.95 6.93
C TYR A 141 10.99 -1.24 7.97
N SER A 142 11.36 -1.37 9.23
CA SER A 142 10.87 -0.49 10.28
C SER A 142 11.50 0.91 10.17
N SER A 143 11.29 1.75 11.16
CA SER A 143 11.74 3.15 11.18
C SER A 143 13.20 3.34 10.76
N ASN A 144 13.41 3.69 9.49
CA ASN A 144 14.71 4.01 8.92
C ASN A 144 14.64 5.34 8.17
N PRO A 145 15.24 6.43 8.69
CA PRO A 145 15.14 7.75 8.09
C PRO A 145 15.79 7.86 6.71
N VAL A 146 16.72 6.96 6.35
CA VAL A 146 17.40 6.96 5.05
C VAL A 146 16.44 6.82 3.89
N TYR A 147 15.35 6.05 4.06
CA TYR A 147 14.29 5.94 3.06
C TYR A 147 13.49 7.25 2.88
N GLY A 148 13.58 8.17 3.83
CA GLY A 148 13.06 9.55 3.73
C GLY A 148 11.59 9.66 3.38
N LEU A 149 11.15 10.87 3.08
CA LEU A 149 9.79 11.31 2.70
C LEU A 149 8.65 10.40 3.20
N ASN A 150 8.02 10.83 4.32
CA ASN A 150 6.82 10.20 4.87
C ASN A 150 6.96 8.74 5.34
N SER A 151 8.16 8.32 5.75
CA SER A 151 8.43 6.98 6.29
C SER A 151 8.24 6.92 7.81
N LEU A 152 7.10 7.40 8.34
CA LEU A 152 6.84 7.46 9.79
C LEU A 152 6.93 6.08 10.45
N GLY A 153 6.29 5.08 9.84
CA GLY A 153 6.25 3.69 10.32
C GLY A 153 7.27 2.77 9.67
N GLY A 154 7.87 3.20 8.56
CA GLY A 154 8.82 2.40 7.81
C GLY A 154 8.72 2.54 6.30
N ALA A 155 9.36 1.60 5.60
CA ALA A 155 9.41 1.59 4.15
C ALA A 155 9.21 0.19 3.57
N ILE A 156 8.61 0.12 2.39
CA ILE A 156 8.48 -1.07 1.56
C ILE A 156 9.38 -0.87 0.34
N ALA A 157 10.43 -1.66 0.21
CA ALA A 157 11.34 -1.61 -0.93
C ALA A 157 11.16 -2.85 -1.80
N ILE A 158 10.84 -2.63 -3.07
CA ILE A 158 10.59 -3.65 -4.07
C ILE A 158 11.71 -3.60 -5.11
N LYS A 159 12.30 -4.73 -5.41
CA LYS A 159 13.20 -4.92 -6.56
C LYS A 159 12.49 -5.71 -7.64
N THR A 160 12.67 -5.32 -8.89
CA THR A 160 12.08 -6.00 -10.04
C THR A 160 13.03 -7.00 -10.67
N LYS A 161 12.46 -7.98 -11.35
CA LYS A 161 13.18 -9.01 -12.11
C LYS A 161 13.97 -8.39 -13.26
N THR A 162 15.10 -9.01 -13.56
CA THR A 162 15.94 -8.74 -14.73
C THR A 162 16.18 -10.05 -15.49
N GLY A 163 16.78 -9.99 -16.67
CA GLY A 163 17.18 -11.20 -17.38
C GLY A 163 18.24 -12.02 -16.64
N PHE A 164 18.93 -11.42 -15.66
CA PHE A 164 19.93 -12.10 -14.85
C PHE A 164 19.32 -12.78 -13.61
N SER A 165 18.33 -12.16 -12.96
CA SER A 165 17.67 -12.74 -11.80
C SER A 165 16.58 -13.76 -12.17
N SER A 166 15.99 -13.66 -13.37
CA SER A 166 14.93 -14.57 -13.84
C SER A 166 15.10 -14.97 -15.31
N PRO A 167 16.11 -15.78 -15.67
CA PRO A 167 16.39 -16.21 -17.04
C PRO A 167 15.49 -17.39 -17.46
N LYS A 168 14.18 -17.24 -17.40
CA LYS A 168 13.19 -18.27 -17.75
C LYS A 168 12.02 -17.68 -18.52
N HIS A 169 11.33 -18.53 -19.29
CA HIS A 169 10.10 -18.17 -19.98
C HIS A 169 8.94 -18.89 -19.32
N GLN A 170 7.83 -18.19 -19.05
CA GLN A 170 6.69 -18.76 -18.37
C GLN A 170 5.39 -18.17 -18.92
N VAL A 171 4.39 -19.02 -19.08
CA VAL A 171 2.99 -18.64 -19.31
C VAL A 171 2.17 -19.20 -18.18
N GLU A 172 1.37 -18.36 -17.56
CA GLU A 172 0.43 -18.76 -16.52
C GLU A 172 -0.98 -18.30 -16.89
N VAL A 173 -1.96 -19.19 -16.72
CA VAL A 173 -3.37 -18.86 -16.91
C VAL A 173 -4.16 -19.50 -15.78
N TYR A 174 -5.03 -18.74 -15.13
CA TYR A 174 -5.95 -19.27 -14.14
C TYR A 174 -7.33 -18.63 -14.21
N GLY A 175 -8.33 -19.34 -13.70
CA GLY A 175 -9.70 -18.84 -13.59
C GLY A 175 -10.50 -19.54 -12.51
N GLY A 176 -11.70 -19.02 -12.21
CA GLY A 176 -12.57 -19.61 -11.19
C GLY A 176 -13.66 -18.71 -10.66
N SER A 177 -13.81 -18.65 -9.35
CA SER A 177 -14.85 -17.89 -8.67
C SER A 177 -14.90 -16.43 -9.10
N PHE A 178 -16.09 -15.84 -9.09
CA PHE A 178 -16.38 -14.45 -9.40
C PHE A 178 -16.10 -14.04 -10.85
N GLY A 179 -16.14 -14.99 -11.80
CA GLY A 179 -15.79 -14.74 -13.20
C GLY A 179 -14.32 -14.39 -13.42
N ARG A 180 -13.47 -14.55 -12.38
CA ARG A 180 -12.05 -14.16 -12.47
C ARG A 180 -11.31 -15.03 -13.46
N HIS A 181 -10.55 -14.38 -14.31
CA HIS A 181 -9.52 -14.98 -15.15
C HIS A 181 -8.31 -14.07 -15.22
N SER A 182 -7.15 -14.69 -15.41
CA SER A 182 -5.87 -14.00 -15.47
C SER A 182 -4.93 -14.73 -16.39
N GLU A 183 -4.23 -13.99 -17.23
CA GLU A 183 -3.19 -14.46 -18.13
C GLU A 183 -1.91 -13.67 -17.87
N GLU A 184 -0.80 -14.39 -17.69
CA GLU A 184 0.52 -13.81 -17.49
C GLU A 184 1.54 -14.46 -18.40
N LEU A 185 2.35 -13.63 -19.06
CA LEU A 185 3.49 -14.03 -19.87
C LEU A 185 4.75 -13.36 -19.31
N THR A 186 5.69 -14.16 -18.80
CA THR A 186 7.02 -13.67 -18.44
C THR A 186 8.08 -14.29 -19.36
N SER A 187 9.09 -13.50 -19.69
CA SER A 187 10.21 -13.96 -20.53
C SER A 187 11.49 -13.25 -20.12
N GLY A 188 12.47 -14.02 -19.69
CA GLY A 188 13.79 -13.55 -19.31
C GLY A 188 14.90 -14.33 -19.98
N TRP A 189 16.01 -13.65 -20.29
CA TRP A 189 17.20 -14.25 -20.89
C TRP A 189 18.42 -13.37 -20.65
N ASN A 190 19.60 -13.97 -20.61
CA ASN A 190 20.86 -13.25 -20.63
C ASN A 190 21.98 -14.06 -21.32
N ASN A 191 23.04 -13.37 -21.73
CA ASN A 191 24.26 -13.96 -22.30
C ASN A 191 25.50 -13.73 -21.43
N GLY A 192 25.31 -13.36 -20.16
CA GLY A 192 26.37 -12.98 -19.24
C GLY A 192 26.71 -11.48 -19.25
N THR A 193 26.48 -10.77 -20.36
CA THR A 193 26.73 -9.31 -20.47
C THR A 193 25.45 -8.52 -20.68
N TRP A 194 24.56 -8.98 -21.55
CA TRP A 194 23.25 -8.38 -21.81
C TRP A 194 22.15 -9.34 -21.38
N GLY A 195 21.10 -8.80 -20.81
CA GLY A 195 19.91 -9.55 -20.45
C GLY A 195 18.66 -8.72 -20.65
N TYR A 196 17.54 -9.41 -20.84
CA TYR A 196 16.22 -8.79 -20.83
C TYR A 196 15.24 -9.58 -19.97
N PHE A 197 14.25 -8.88 -19.42
CA PHE A 197 13.08 -9.47 -18.81
C PHE A 197 11.83 -8.71 -19.27
N VAL A 198 10.74 -9.43 -19.53
CA VAL A 198 9.44 -8.87 -19.90
C VAL A 198 8.36 -9.59 -19.09
N ASP A 199 7.39 -8.84 -18.58
CA ASP A 199 6.16 -9.33 -17.96
C ASP A 199 4.96 -8.62 -18.59
N LEU A 200 3.99 -9.41 -19.04
CA LEU A 200 2.71 -8.94 -19.58
C LEU A 200 1.59 -9.67 -18.83
N HIS A 201 0.79 -8.94 -18.11
CA HIS A 201 -0.27 -9.46 -17.27
C HIS A 201 -1.61 -8.83 -17.62
N HIS A 202 -2.63 -9.69 -17.73
CA HIS A 202 -4.03 -9.30 -17.87
C HIS A 202 -4.87 -9.98 -16.81
N PHE A 203 -5.70 -9.21 -16.12
CA PHE A 203 -6.59 -9.65 -15.05
C PHE A 203 -7.99 -9.07 -15.28
N GLU A 204 -9.01 -9.90 -15.16
CA GLU A 204 -10.40 -9.49 -15.23
C GLU A 204 -11.25 -10.31 -14.27
N GLU A 205 -12.24 -9.66 -13.61
CA GLU A 205 -13.24 -10.34 -12.81
C GLU A 205 -14.55 -9.56 -12.76
N ASP A 206 -15.68 -10.29 -12.57
CA ASP A 206 -17.00 -9.66 -12.34
C ASP A 206 -17.12 -9.09 -10.92
N GLY A 207 -16.28 -9.55 -10.00
CA GLY A 207 -16.35 -9.27 -8.57
C GLY A 207 -17.36 -10.17 -7.84
N TRP A 208 -17.22 -10.27 -6.53
CA TRP A 208 -18.14 -11.06 -5.70
C TRP A 208 -19.35 -10.26 -5.21
N ARG A 209 -19.24 -8.94 -5.18
CA ARG A 209 -20.34 -8.02 -4.85
C ARG A 209 -21.06 -7.56 -6.11
N ASP A 210 -22.26 -7.05 -5.94
CA ASP A 210 -23.03 -6.48 -7.03
C ASP A 210 -22.28 -5.28 -7.64
N PHE A 211 -22.30 -5.10 -8.96
CA PHE A 211 -21.73 -3.99 -9.72
C PHE A 211 -20.22 -3.72 -9.48
N SER A 212 -19.40 -4.75 -9.20
CA SER A 212 -17.98 -4.62 -8.84
C SER A 212 -16.98 -5.24 -9.83
N PRO A 213 -17.16 -5.11 -11.17
CA PRO A 213 -16.18 -5.65 -12.11
C PRO A 213 -14.85 -4.91 -12.03
N THR A 214 -13.77 -5.63 -12.29
CA THR A 214 -12.41 -5.12 -12.26
C THR A 214 -11.64 -5.63 -13.45
N LYS A 215 -10.84 -4.75 -14.08
CA LYS A 215 -9.97 -5.08 -15.19
C LYS A 215 -8.63 -4.37 -15.03
N ALA A 216 -7.53 -5.12 -15.15
CA ALA A 216 -6.18 -4.59 -15.12
C ALA A 216 -5.34 -5.17 -16.26
N THR A 217 -4.59 -4.31 -16.93
CA THR A 217 -3.60 -4.70 -17.93
C THR A 217 -2.29 -4.02 -17.58
N GLN A 218 -1.26 -4.83 -17.36
CA GLN A 218 0.03 -4.39 -16.84
C GLN A 218 1.13 -4.91 -17.75
N GLY A 219 2.12 -4.08 -18.03
CA GLY A 219 3.31 -4.44 -18.78
C GLY A 219 4.56 -3.92 -18.11
N PHE A 220 5.57 -4.76 -18.00
CA PHE A 220 6.89 -4.42 -17.47
C PHE A 220 7.97 -4.95 -18.40
N GLY A 221 9.07 -4.20 -18.54
CA GLY A 221 10.26 -4.63 -19.29
C GLY A 221 11.53 -4.10 -18.64
N ALA A 222 12.57 -4.93 -18.60
CA ALA A 222 13.91 -4.57 -18.17
C ALA A 222 14.93 -4.96 -19.23
N LEU A 223 15.83 -4.03 -19.59
CA LEU A 223 17.02 -4.28 -20.40
C LEU A 223 18.24 -4.02 -19.53
N SER A 224 19.08 -5.02 -19.35
CA SER A 224 20.17 -5.02 -18.39
C SER A 224 21.52 -5.23 -19.09
N TRP A 225 22.53 -4.48 -18.64
CA TRP A 225 23.92 -4.69 -19.00
C TRP A 225 24.76 -4.95 -17.75
N ARG A 226 25.68 -5.91 -17.84
CA ARG A 226 26.65 -6.26 -16.78
C ARG A 226 28.04 -6.28 -17.39
N GLY A 227 28.92 -5.45 -16.85
CA GLY A 227 30.34 -5.43 -17.16
C GLY A 227 31.16 -5.82 -15.95
N ASP A 228 32.51 -5.83 -16.10
CA ASP A 228 33.43 -6.26 -15.01
C ASP A 228 33.33 -5.38 -13.75
N LYS A 229 33.04 -4.09 -13.92
CA LYS A 229 33.00 -3.08 -12.84
C LYS A 229 31.71 -2.30 -12.75
N GLY A 230 30.72 -2.63 -13.56
CA GLY A 230 29.50 -1.83 -13.53
C GLY A 230 28.29 -2.53 -14.09
N SER A 231 27.15 -1.99 -13.77
CA SER A 231 25.85 -2.46 -14.21
C SER A 231 24.99 -1.30 -14.71
N LEU A 232 24.08 -1.60 -15.61
CA LEU A 232 23.07 -0.66 -16.08
C LEU A 232 21.76 -1.40 -16.34
N ASP A 233 20.65 -0.86 -15.84
CA ASP A 233 19.31 -1.39 -16.00
C ASP A 233 18.40 -0.27 -16.50
N LEU A 234 17.77 -0.49 -17.65
CA LEU A 234 16.66 0.34 -18.15
C LEU A 234 15.38 -0.42 -17.90
N THR A 235 14.47 0.14 -17.07
CA THR A 235 13.16 -0.44 -16.81
C THR A 235 12.05 0.44 -17.35
N LEU A 236 11.01 -0.21 -17.87
CA LEU A 236 9.81 0.41 -18.40
C LEU A 236 8.60 -0.29 -17.78
N SER A 237 7.61 0.47 -17.28
CA SER A 237 6.33 -0.06 -16.82
C SER A 237 5.18 0.74 -17.43
N ALA A 238 4.14 0.05 -17.88
CA ALA A 238 2.94 0.65 -18.44
C ALA A 238 1.70 -0.10 -17.97
N ASN A 239 0.67 0.64 -17.50
CA ASN A 239 -0.54 0.07 -16.94
C ASN A 239 -1.77 0.81 -17.47
N ASP A 240 -2.88 0.06 -17.69
CA ASP A 240 -4.22 0.58 -18.00
C ASP A 240 -5.25 -0.26 -17.23
N ASN A 241 -5.79 0.29 -16.14
CA ASN A 241 -6.63 -0.41 -15.20
C ASN A 241 -7.97 0.32 -15.05
N ASP A 242 -9.07 -0.47 -14.95
CA ASP A 242 -10.43 -0.02 -14.66
C ASP A 242 -10.93 -0.82 -13.45
N LEU A 243 -11.00 -0.18 -12.29
CA LEU A 243 -11.25 -0.79 -11.00
C LEU A 243 -12.57 -0.26 -10.45
N ARG A 244 -13.43 -1.16 -9.97
CA ARG A 244 -14.66 -0.78 -9.25
C ARG A 244 -14.61 -1.27 -7.83
N GLY A 245 -14.70 -0.32 -6.90
CA GLY A 245 -14.66 -0.56 -5.47
C GLY A 245 -15.77 0.21 -4.77
N ASN A 246 -16.94 -0.42 -4.61
CA ASN A 246 -18.16 0.22 -4.12
C ASN A 246 -18.20 0.38 -2.59
N GLY A 247 -17.07 0.37 -1.92
CA GLY A 247 -16.91 0.79 -0.54
C GLY A 247 -17.71 0.06 0.54
N PRO A 248 -17.74 0.61 1.75
CA PRO A 248 -18.49 0.07 2.88
C PRO A 248 -20.00 0.14 2.66
N THR A 249 -20.73 -0.76 3.29
CA THR A 249 -22.20 -0.86 3.16
C THR A 249 -22.86 -0.96 4.54
N PRO A 250 -24.07 -0.37 4.74
CA PRO A 250 -24.80 -0.46 6.00
C PRO A 250 -24.98 -1.92 6.45
N ILE A 251 -24.72 -2.21 7.72
CA ILE A 251 -24.84 -3.58 8.25
C ILE A 251 -26.26 -4.13 8.12
N GLN A 252 -27.28 -3.29 8.22
CA GLN A 252 -28.69 -3.67 8.08
C GLN A 252 -29.00 -4.11 6.63
N LEU A 253 -28.39 -3.50 5.63
CA LEU A 253 -28.53 -3.90 4.23
C LEU A 253 -27.79 -5.22 3.95
N LEU A 254 -26.57 -5.38 4.49
CA LEU A 254 -25.79 -6.61 4.37
C LEU A 254 -26.42 -7.81 5.07
N ALA A 255 -27.22 -7.59 6.14
CA ALA A 255 -27.99 -8.62 6.78
C ALA A 255 -29.08 -9.23 5.86
N GLN A 256 -29.59 -8.45 4.92
CA GLN A 256 -30.57 -8.90 3.93
C GLN A 256 -29.88 -9.56 2.70
N ASN A 257 -28.82 -8.92 2.21
CA ASN A 257 -28.04 -9.42 1.09
C ASN A 257 -26.56 -9.04 1.25
N ARG A 258 -25.72 -10.03 1.51
CA ARG A 258 -24.30 -9.79 1.75
C ARG A 258 -23.53 -9.27 0.52
N LYS A 259 -24.07 -9.44 -0.68
CA LYS A 259 -23.50 -8.88 -1.93
C LYS A 259 -23.90 -7.43 -2.18
N ALA A 260 -24.89 -6.93 -1.42
CA ALA A 260 -25.41 -5.58 -1.61
C ALA A 260 -24.33 -4.51 -1.45
N ILE A 261 -24.49 -3.45 -2.20
CA ILE A 261 -23.71 -2.22 -2.11
C ILE A 261 -24.65 -1.09 -1.69
N PHE A 262 -24.13 0.01 -1.15
CA PHE A 262 -24.94 1.12 -0.69
C PHE A 262 -25.42 1.96 -1.87
N THR A 263 -24.57 2.76 -2.43
CA THR A 263 -24.78 3.48 -3.72
C THR A 263 -23.83 2.91 -4.76
N HIS A 264 -24.05 3.23 -6.04
CA HIS A 264 -23.13 2.79 -7.08
C HIS A 264 -23.11 3.70 -8.30
N TYR A 265 -22.07 3.61 -9.07
CA TYR A 265 -20.84 2.79 -8.85
C TYR A 265 -19.68 3.71 -8.56
N ASP A 266 -18.68 3.14 -7.88
CA ASP A 266 -17.40 3.80 -7.64
C ASP A 266 -16.35 3.20 -8.55
N GLN A 267 -15.75 4.02 -9.39
CA GLN A 267 -14.81 3.61 -10.43
C GLN A 267 -13.52 4.42 -10.34
N THR A 268 -12.40 3.73 -10.45
CA THR A 268 -11.08 4.33 -10.60
C THR A 268 -10.44 3.79 -11.88
N ILE A 269 -10.12 4.68 -12.82
CA ILE A 269 -9.39 4.36 -14.04
C ILE A 269 -8.00 4.94 -13.89
N THR A 270 -6.96 4.08 -13.94
CA THR A 270 -5.56 4.50 -13.83
C THR A 270 -4.80 4.13 -15.11
N ARG A 271 -3.94 5.05 -15.56
CA ARG A 271 -2.99 4.85 -16.67
C ARG A 271 -1.64 5.39 -16.28
N MET A 272 -0.66 4.53 -16.15
CA MET A 272 0.69 4.92 -15.79
C MET A 272 1.69 4.51 -16.87
N PHE A 273 2.71 5.37 -17.03
CA PHE A 273 3.96 5.04 -17.68
C PHE A 273 5.11 5.46 -16.77
N LEU A 274 6.04 4.54 -16.52
CA LEU A 274 7.28 4.76 -15.77
C LEU A 274 8.44 4.31 -16.62
N SER A 275 9.48 5.15 -16.68
CA SER A 275 10.80 4.81 -17.24
C SER A 275 11.85 5.14 -16.20
N GLU A 276 12.75 4.20 -15.95
CA GLU A 276 13.88 4.35 -15.03
C GLU A 276 15.15 3.84 -15.68
N LEU A 277 16.24 4.56 -15.46
CA LEU A 277 17.59 4.14 -15.75
C LEU A 277 18.37 4.10 -14.44
N ALA A 278 18.81 2.91 -14.05
CA ALA A 278 19.61 2.69 -12.84
C ALA A 278 20.94 2.06 -13.20
N GLY A 279 21.98 2.34 -12.44
CA GLY A 279 23.29 1.75 -12.65
C GLY A 279 24.21 1.86 -11.44
N SER A 280 25.22 1.01 -11.42
CA SER A 280 26.29 1.02 -10.42
C SER A 280 27.64 0.87 -11.11
N TYR A 281 28.69 1.38 -10.42
CA TYR A 281 30.06 1.28 -10.87
C TYR A 281 31.02 1.12 -9.70
N ASP A 282 31.82 0.07 -9.71
CA ASP A 282 32.88 -0.21 -8.73
C ASP A 282 34.10 0.65 -9.08
N VAL A 283 34.24 1.79 -8.39
CA VAL A 283 35.38 2.70 -8.56
C VAL A 283 36.65 1.99 -8.09
N THR A 284 36.54 1.26 -6.98
CA THR A 284 37.55 0.36 -6.43
C THR A 284 36.84 -0.87 -5.85
N ASP A 285 37.58 -1.86 -5.40
CA ASP A 285 37.01 -3.06 -4.73
C ASP A 285 36.20 -2.71 -3.45
N ASN A 286 36.39 -1.51 -2.90
CA ASN A 286 35.78 -1.06 -1.65
C ASN A 286 34.79 0.11 -1.86
N ILE A 287 34.70 0.69 -3.04
CA ILE A 287 33.86 1.88 -3.31
C ILE A 287 32.98 1.64 -4.52
N GLU A 288 31.69 1.58 -4.29
CA GLU A 288 30.66 1.55 -5.32
C GLU A 288 29.96 2.91 -5.41
N VAL A 289 29.71 3.37 -6.61
CA VAL A 289 28.82 4.51 -6.91
C VAL A 289 27.60 3.98 -7.62
N SER A 290 26.40 4.24 -7.07
CA SER A 290 25.13 3.84 -7.65
C SER A 290 24.25 5.05 -7.90
N SER A 291 23.47 5.03 -8.96
CA SER A 291 22.50 6.09 -9.27
C SER A 291 21.29 5.55 -10.01
N ASN A 292 20.18 6.25 -9.87
CA ASN A 292 19.04 6.12 -10.76
C ASN A 292 18.53 7.49 -11.21
N ALA A 293 17.80 7.50 -12.33
CA ALA A 293 17.00 8.62 -12.79
C ALA A 293 15.69 8.07 -13.38
N TYR A 294 14.60 8.75 -13.10
CA TYR A 294 13.29 8.29 -13.55
C TYR A 294 12.41 9.40 -14.10
N PHE A 295 11.47 8.99 -14.93
CA PHE A 295 10.31 9.77 -15.37
C PHE A 295 9.05 8.91 -15.21
N ARG A 296 8.00 9.47 -14.54
CA ARG A 296 6.70 8.83 -14.38
C ARG A 296 5.60 9.78 -14.80
N GLN A 297 4.66 9.27 -15.56
CA GLN A 297 3.39 9.93 -15.85
C GLN A 297 2.26 9.05 -15.37
N ASN A 298 1.38 9.58 -14.51
CA ASN A 298 0.17 8.93 -14.07
C ASN A 298 -1.06 9.78 -14.41
N ARG A 299 -2.12 9.13 -14.87
CA ARG A 299 -3.44 9.73 -15.09
C ARG A 299 -4.47 8.88 -14.41
N MET A 300 -5.14 9.47 -13.43
CA MET A 300 -6.22 8.83 -12.69
C MET A 300 -7.51 9.59 -12.92
N ARG A 301 -8.59 8.86 -13.12
CA ARG A 301 -9.95 9.39 -13.14
C ARG A 301 -10.78 8.59 -12.17
N THR A 302 -11.54 9.28 -11.34
CA THR A 302 -12.50 8.66 -10.43
C THR A 302 -13.90 9.09 -10.76
N PHE A 303 -14.83 8.19 -10.50
CA PHE A 303 -16.26 8.45 -10.48
C PHE A 303 -16.81 7.82 -9.19
N ASN A 304 -17.49 8.62 -8.37
CA ASN A 304 -18.14 8.17 -7.15
C ASN A 304 -19.61 8.59 -7.17
N GLY A 305 -20.47 7.58 -7.12
CA GLY A 305 -21.91 7.78 -7.06
C GLY A 305 -22.41 7.71 -5.61
N ASP A 306 -22.63 8.86 -4.99
CA ASP A 306 -22.99 8.97 -3.58
C ASP A 306 -24.44 9.44 -3.39
N ASN A 307 -24.96 9.31 -2.15
CA ASN A 307 -26.13 10.04 -1.71
C ASN A 307 -25.83 11.56 -1.63
N SER A 308 -26.87 12.36 -1.51
CA SER A 308 -26.84 13.82 -1.43
C SER A 308 -27.28 14.29 -0.05
N ASP A 309 -26.60 15.33 0.48
CA ASP A 309 -27.05 16.08 1.67
C ASP A 309 -27.88 17.30 1.28
N TYR A 310 -28.08 17.55 -0.02
CA TYR A 310 -28.91 18.64 -0.50
C TYR A 310 -30.38 18.23 -0.45
N GLY A 311 -31.26 19.18 -0.05
CA GLY A 311 -32.71 19.02 0.01
C GLY A 311 -33.46 20.27 -0.37
N GLU A 312 -34.80 20.27 -0.31
CA GLU A 312 -35.59 21.45 -0.54
C GLU A 312 -35.36 22.50 0.55
N CYS A 313 -35.18 23.75 0.17
CA CYS A 313 -34.98 24.86 1.10
C CYS A 313 -36.15 25.01 2.07
N ALA A 314 -35.89 25.16 3.35
CA ALA A 314 -36.91 25.30 4.39
C ALA A 314 -37.73 26.59 4.33
N ASP A 315 -37.31 27.57 3.53
CA ASP A 315 -37.95 28.88 3.37
C ASP A 315 -39.15 28.86 2.39
N GLY A 316 -39.44 27.70 1.77
CA GLY A 316 -40.49 27.52 0.79
C GLY A 316 -40.20 28.16 -0.57
N SER A 317 -38.97 28.50 -0.88
CA SER A 317 -38.55 29.06 -2.18
C SER A 317 -38.66 28.07 -3.34
N GLY A 318 -38.76 26.77 -3.06
CA GLY A 318 -38.72 25.71 -4.05
C GLY A 318 -37.32 25.53 -4.68
N LEU A 319 -36.27 26.03 -4.02
CA LEU A 319 -34.88 25.86 -4.44
C LEU A 319 -34.27 24.66 -3.75
N LEU A 320 -33.17 24.16 -4.31
CA LEU A 320 -32.29 23.17 -3.67
C LEU A 320 -31.33 23.89 -2.72
N CYS A 321 -31.20 23.40 -1.48
CA CYS A 321 -30.31 23.92 -0.46
C CYS A 321 -29.42 22.86 0.11
N GLY A 322 -28.17 23.24 0.48
CA GLY A 322 -27.43 22.73 1.59
C GLY A 322 -27.72 23.64 2.78
N GLU A 323 -26.73 24.32 3.35
CA GLU A 323 -26.96 25.43 4.28
C GLU A 323 -27.54 26.67 3.58
N ASN A 324 -27.12 26.89 2.35
CA ASN A 324 -27.57 27.98 1.48
C ASN A 324 -28.13 27.42 0.16
N PRO A 325 -28.87 28.22 -0.63
CA PRO A 325 -29.30 27.82 -1.96
C PRO A 325 -28.11 27.38 -2.83
N VAL A 326 -28.22 26.20 -3.44
CA VAL A 326 -27.19 25.64 -4.31
C VAL A 326 -27.13 26.44 -5.60
N ILE A 327 -25.96 26.90 -5.95
CA ILE A 327 -25.70 27.63 -7.20
C ILE A 327 -25.00 26.68 -8.19
N ASP A 328 -25.49 26.63 -9.41
CA ASP A 328 -24.87 25.88 -10.49
C ASP A 328 -23.64 26.60 -11.08
N THR A 329 -22.84 25.91 -11.86
CA THR A 329 -21.64 26.47 -12.52
C THR A 329 -21.94 27.56 -13.56
N ASN A 330 -23.22 27.87 -13.85
CA ASN A 330 -23.67 29.00 -14.68
C ASN A 330 -24.11 30.20 -13.84
N GLY A 331 -24.03 30.09 -12.50
CA GLY A 331 -24.44 31.16 -11.57
C GLY A 331 -25.91 31.20 -11.24
N ASN A 332 -26.68 30.15 -11.56
CA ASN A 332 -28.11 30.10 -11.29
C ASN A 332 -28.40 29.27 -10.03
N ALA A 333 -29.40 29.71 -9.24
CA ALA A 333 -29.93 28.88 -8.16
C ALA A 333 -30.66 27.67 -8.74
N VAL A 334 -30.37 26.48 -8.19
CA VAL A 334 -30.98 25.23 -8.64
C VAL A 334 -32.39 25.08 -8.06
N VAL A 335 -33.36 24.83 -8.91
CA VAL A 335 -34.73 24.53 -8.49
C VAL A 335 -34.80 23.08 -7.99
N PHE A 336 -35.42 22.87 -6.83
CA PHE A 336 -35.64 21.55 -6.29
C PHE A 336 -36.67 20.76 -7.09
N ASP A 337 -36.31 19.61 -7.60
CA ASP A 337 -37.16 18.61 -8.19
C ASP A 337 -36.56 17.19 -8.06
N ASN A 338 -37.35 16.19 -8.49
CA ASN A 338 -36.92 14.79 -8.38
C ASN A 338 -35.65 14.44 -9.18
N SER A 339 -35.18 15.29 -10.07
CA SER A 339 -33.96 15.02 -10.87
C SER A 339 -32.68 15.39 -10.13
N VAL A 340 -32.76 16.23 -9.10
CA VAL A 340 -31.66 16.74 -8.30
C VAL A 340 -31.68 16.23 -6.84
N ASP A 341 -32.67 15.40 -6.50
CA ASP A 341 -32.92 14.91 -5.15
C ASP A 341 -32.25 13.55 -4.91
N GLY A 342 -31.54 13.45 -3.80
CA GLY A 342 -31.07 12.21 -3.19
C GLY A 342 -29.71 11.67 -3.70
N ALA A 343 -29.08 12.24 -4.74
CA ALA A 343 -27.79 11.77 -5.22
C ALA A 343 -26.82 12.85 -5.68
N THR A 344 -25.56 12.52 -5.62
CA THR A 344 -24.47 13.24 -6.29
C THR A 344 -23.62 12.30 -7.13
N ARG A 345 -23.09 12.81 -8.25
CA ARG A 345 -22.14 12.14 -9.14
C ARG A 345 -20.83 12.92 -9.10
N ASN A 346 -19.89 12.39 -8.32
CA ASN A 346 -18.63 13.04 -8.06
C ASN A 346 -17.58 12.51 -9.05
N THR A 347 -16.96 13.39 -9.80
CA THR A 347 -15.91 13.04 -10.76
C THR A 347 -14.63 13.78 -10.45
N SER A 348 -13.50 13.09 -10.50
CA SER A 348 -12.20 13.75 -10.44
C SER A 348 -11.26 13.26 -11.54
N ALA A 349 -10.27 14.08 -11.87
CA ALA A 349 -9.17 13.73 -12.75
C ALA A 349 -7.87 14.30 -12.19
N THR A 350 -6.89 13.42 -11.98
CA THR A 350 -5.54 13.74 -11.57
C THR A 350 -4.59 13.40 -12.70
N GLN A 351 -3.83 14.37 -13.18
CA GLN A 351 -2.75 14.16 -14.12
C GLN A 351 -1.46 14.56 -13.44
N MET A 352 -0.54 13.62 -13.32
CA MET A 352 0.71 13.83 -12.63
C MET A 352 1.89 13.47 -13.52
N ARG A 353 2.93 14.29 -13.47
CA ARG A 353 4.24 14.05 -14.06
C ARG A 353 5.28 14.20 -12.98
N SER A 354 6.04 13.16 -12.72
CA SER A 354 7.14 13.19 -11.77
C SER A 354 8.44 12.76 -12.43
N LYS A 355 9.52 13.33 -11.95
CA LYS A 355 10.89 13.02 -12.36
C LYS A 355 11.82 13.20 -11.18
N GLY A 356 12.87 12.45 -11.17
CA GLY A 356 13.84 12.54 -10.08
C GLY A 356 14.99 11.57 -10.28
N GLY A 357 15.78 11.45 -9.22
CA GLY A 357 16.89 10.53 -9.18
C GLY A 357 17.60 10.55 -7.86
N THR A 358 18.38 9.53 -7.63
CA THR A 358 19.23 9.35 -6.45
C THR A 358 20.64 9.03 -6.90
N LEU A 359 21.61 9.63 -6.24
CA LEU A 359 23.04 9.31 -6.37
C LEU A 359 23.57 8.94 -5.01
N GLN A 360 24.28 7.83 -4.91
CA GLN A 360 24.94 7.41 -3.67
C GLN A 360 26.33 6.83 -3.93
N THR A 361 27.15 6.87 -2.90
CA THR A 361 28.44 6.19 -2.83
C THR A 361 28.45 5.30 -1.60
N ALA A 362 28.76 4.04 -1.78
CA ALA A 362 28.94 3.08 -0.71
C ALA A 362 30.43 2.71 -0.57
N PHE A 363 30.93 2.76 0.64
CA PHE A 363 32.23 2.25 1.01
C PHE A 363 32.02 0.98 1.86
N THR A 364 32.63 -0.12 1.46
CA THR A 364 32.62 -1.39 2.20
C THR A 364 34.06 -1.86 2.36
N GLY A 365 34.54 -1.89 3.59
CA GLY A 365 35.92 -2.28 3.86
C GLY A 365 36.33 -2.00 5.30
N ASP A 366 37.61 -2.07 5.57
CA ASP A 366 38.14 -1.83 6.91
C ASP A 366 38.46 -0.36 7.15
N LEU A 367 37.91 0.20 8.21
CA LEU A 367 38.28 1.50 8.78
C LEU A 367 38.94 1.26 10.16
N PHE A 368 40.17 1.71 10.33
CA PHE A 368 40.96 1.45 11.56
C PHE A 368 41.10 -0.04 11.95
N LYS A 369 41.12 -0.95 10.96
CA LYS A 369 41.14 -2.42 11.10
C LYS A 369 39.81 -3.01 11.62
N HIS A 370 38.73 -2.30 11.53
CA HIS A 370 37.40 -2.73 11.85
C HIS A 370 36.55 -2.64 10.60
N GLU A 371 35.71 -3.61 10.37
CA GLU A 371 34.79 -3.59 9.24
C GLU A 371 33.85 -2.40 9.33
N ASN A 372 33.69 -1.69 8.21
CA ASN A 372 32.88 -0.51 8.08
C ASN A 372 32.07 -0.53 6.79
N ASN A 373 30.80 -0.13 6.89
CA ASN A 373 29.87 0.05 5.78
C ASN A 373 29.28 1.46 5.84
N LEU A 374 29.81 2.36 5.02
CA LEU A 374 29.35 3.75 4.92
C LEU A 374 28.65 3.98 3.58
N THR A 375 27.41 4.45 3.62
CA THR A 375 26.68 4.92 2.43
C THR A 375 26.30 6.38 2.62
N VAL A 376 26.64 7.21 1.65
CA VAL A 376 26.26 8.64 1.57
C VAL A 376 25.57 8.88 0.25
N GLY A 377 24.46 9.62 0.27
CA GLY A 377 23.74 9.91 -0.96
C GLY A 377 22.86 11.16 -0.91
N ALA A 378 22.38 11.51 -2.08
CA ALA A 378 21.43 12.60 -2.28
C ALA A 378 20.34 12.18 -3.25
N SER A 379 19.13 12.70 -3.03
CA SER A 379 17.98 12.47 -3.90
C SER A 379 17.30 13.78 -4.26
N TYR A 380 16.72 13.81 -5.45
CA TYR A 380 15.86 14.88 -5.91
C TYR A 380 14.62 14.29 -6.55
N ASP A 381 13.44 14.76 -6.14
CA ASP A 381 12.15 14.41 -6.68
C ASP A 381 11.35 15.68 -6.99
N SER A 382 10.73 15.74 -8.16
CA SER A 382 9.86 16.85 -8.57
C SER A 382 8.62 16.30 -9.24
N ALA A 383 7.45 16.78 -8.83
CA ALA A 383 6.19 16.40 -9.42
C ALA A 383 5.31 17.62 -9.70
N GLU A 384 4.65 17.60 -10.84
CA GLU A 384 3.61 18.52 -11.24
C GLU A 384 2.29 17.76 -11.31
N THR A 385 1.28 18.22 -10.57
CA THR A 385 -0.06 17.64 -10.51
C THR A 385 -1.09 18.63 -10.98
N HIS A 386 -1.91 18.23 -11.93
CA HIS A 386 -3.13 18.94 -12.33
C HIS A 386 -4.32 18.14 -11.80
N PHE A 387 -4.97 18.67 -10.78
CA PHE A 387 -6.17 18.09 -10.20
C PHE A 387 -7.40 18.85 -10.64
N SER A 388 -8.48 18.11 -10.92
CA SER A 388 -9.78 18.71 -11.20
C SER A 388 -10.90 17.82 -10.67
N SER A 389 -11.94 18.44 -10.12
CA SER A 389 -13.16 17.74 -9.70
C SER A 389 -14.42 18.53 -10.02
N ASN A 390 -15.55 17.80 -10.10
CA ASN A 390 -16.89 18.35 -10.22
C ASN A 390 -17.86 17.44 -9.48
N THR A 391 -18.91 18.03 -8.89
CA THR A 391 -20.08 17.33 -8.37
C THR A 391 -21.30 17.68 -9.23
N GLU A 392 -21.89 16.67 -9.86
CA GLU A 392 -23.15 16.76 -10.58
C GLU A 392 -24.28 16.31 -9.64
N LEU A 393 -25.32 17.11 -9.54
CA LEU A 393 -26.54 16.74 -8.81
C LEU A 393 -27.29 15.64 -9.57
N GLY A 394 -28.05 14.84 -8.84
CA GLY A 394 -28.73 13.73 -9.45
C GLY A 394 -29.78 13.07 -8.54
N SER A 395 -30.29 11.96 -9.02
CA SER A 395 -31.24 11.11 -8.29
C SER A 395 -30.76 9.66 -8.26
N LEU A 396 -31.35 8.86 -7.38
CA LEU A 396 -31.06 7.43 -7.29
C LEU A 396 -32.03 6.60 -8.11
N SER A 397 -31.51 5.66 -8.87
CA SER A 397 -32.29 4.58 -9.49
C SER A 397 -32.82 3.60 -8.44
N ALA A 398 -33.74 2.71 -8.84
CA ALA A 398 -34.24 1.65 -7.97
C ALA A 398 -33.16 0.70 -7.44
N SER A 399 -32.03 0.57 -8.16
CA SER A 399 -30.84 -0.21 -7.71
C SER A 399 -29.84 0.66 -6.94
N ARG A 400 -30.16 1.92 -6.67
CA ARG A 400 -29.29 2.93 -6.04
C ARG A 400 -28.06 3.32 -6.86
N GLY A 401 -28.13 3.18 -8.18
CA GLY A 401 -27.20 3.80 -9.11
C GLY A 401 -27.54 5.26 -9.31
N THR A 402 -26.56 6.13 -9.42
CA THR A 402 -26.77 7.57 -9.57
C THR A 402 -27.12 7.96 -10.99
N ILE A 403 -28.14 8.79 -11.15
CA ILE A 403 -28.62 9.36 -12.44
C ILE A 403 -28.35 10.86 -12.40
N GLY A 404 -27.55 11.38 -13.34
CA GLY A 404 -27.19 12.79 -13.37
C GLY A 404 -28.32 13.68 -13.93
N SER A 405 -28.44 14.88 -13.40
CA SER A 405 -29.38 15.91 -13.82
C SER A 405 -28.82 16.88 -14.86
N GLY A 406 -27.51 16.94 -15.02
CA GLY A 406 -26.80 17.95 -15.81
C GLY A 406 -26.48 19.25 -15.06
N PHE A 407 -26.94 19.42 -13.81
CA PHE A 407 -26.58 20.55 -12.95
C PHE A 407 -25.31 20.25 -12.14
N TYR A 408 -24.29 21.07 -12.26
CA TYR A 408 -23.03 20.96 -11.55
C TYR A 408 -22.95 22.03 -10.46
N VAL A 409 -22.62 21.62 -9.25
CA VAL A 409 -22.50 22.51 -8.08
C VAL A 409 -21.21 23.37 -8.20
N ASP A 410 -21.37 24.69 -8.15
CA ASP A 410 -20.28 25.64 -8.35
C ASP A 410 -19.24 25.57 -7.22
N GLU A 411 -19.69 25.52 -5.97
CA GLU A 411 -18.82 25.45 -4.77
C GLU A 411 -17.94 24.17 -4.71
N SER A 412 -18.38 23.08 -5.34
CA SER A 412 -17.62 21.81 -5.36
C SER A 412 -16.67 21.69 -6.54
N LYS A 413 -16.59 22.71 -7.41
CA LYS A 413 -15.73 22.68 -8.58
C LYS A 413 -14.31 23.08 -8.24
N VAL A 414 -13.37 22.17 -8.43
CA VAL A 414 -11.95 22.39 -8.16
C VAL A 414 -11.13 22.31 -9.44
N ARG A 415 -10.16 23.20 -9.58
CA ARG A 415 -9.11 23.20 -10.59
C ARG A 415 -7.82 23.64 -9.93
N LEU A 416 -6.96 22.68 -9.58
CA LEU A 416 -5.74 22.95 -8.79
C LEU A 416 -4.50 22.46 -9.55
N ASN A 417 -3.52 23.34 -9.66
CA ASN A 417 -2.16 22.96 -10.06
C ASN A 417 -1.28 22.93 -8.81
N ALA A 418 -0.66 21.79 -8.53
CA ALA A 418 0.27 21.64 -7.43
C ALA A 418 1.65 21.21 -7.96
N LYS A 419 2.70 21.86 -7.46
CA LYS A 419 4.08 21.46 -7.71
C LYS A 419 4.72 21.08 -6.40
N THR A 420 5.26 19.87 -6.31
CA THR A 420 6.00 19.40 -5.13
C THR A 420 7.43 19.12 -5.54
N GLU A 421 8.40 19.69 -4.80
CA GLU A 421 9.83 19.41 -4.97
C GLU A 421 10.41 18.95 -3.65
N ALA A 422 11.25 17.91 -3.69
CA ALA A 422 11.91 17.37 -2.52
C ALA A 422 13.40 17.14 -2.80
N VAL A 423 14.24 17.67 -1.95
CA VAL A 423 15.70 17.43 -1.92
C VAL A 423 16.02 16.70 -0.62
N GLY A 424 16.77 15.61 -0.72
CA GLY A 424 17.22 14.86 0.44
C GLY A 424 18.72 14.57 0.38
N VAL A 425 19.39 14.68 1.51
CA VAL A 425 20.77 14.20 1.67
C VAL A 425 20.77 13.22 2.83
N PHE A 426 21.39 12.06 2.65
CA PHE A 426 21.38 11.00 3.64
C PHE A 426 22.75 10.36 3.83
N LEU A 427 22.92 9.78 5.01
CA LEU A 427 24.08 9.01 5.39
C LEU A 427 23.62 7.84 6.27
N THR A 428 24.24 6.69 6.09
CA THR A 428 24.19 5.57 7.04
C THR A 428 25.57 4.95 7.15
N ASP A 429 26.01 4.67 8.35
CA ASP A 429 27.31 4.11 8.65
C ASP A 429 27.16 3.02 9.69
N THR A 430 27.59 1.81 9.37
CA THR A 430 27.64 0.67 10.29
C THR A 430 29.09 0.27 10.51
N PHE A 431 29.54 0.51 11.72
CA PHE A 431 30.92 0.26 12.16
C PHE A 431 30.98 -0.92 13.14
N SER A 432 31.73 -1.95 12.81
CA SER A 432 31.98 -3.10 13.68
C SER A 432 33.03 -2.73 14.74
N ILE A 433 32.55 -2.27 15.92
CA ILE A 433 33.43 -1.90 17.06
C ILE A 433 34.27 -3.09 17.52
N THR A 434 33.68 -4.27 17.48
CA THR A 434 34.35 -5.56 17.71
C THR A 434 33.73 -6.60 16.79
N GLU A 435 34.26 -7.81 16.71
CA GLU A 435 33.63 -8.92 15.97
C GLU A 435 32.18 -9.22 16.39
N LYS A 436 31.77 -8.79 17.61
CA LYS A 436 30.44 -9.05 18.18
C LYS A 436 29.57 -7.83 18.33
N LEU A 437 30.14 -6.63 18.28
CA LEU A 437 29.43 -5.37 18.53
C LEU A 437 29.55 -4.47 17.33
N ALA A 438 28.43 -4.13 16.71
CA ALA A 438 28.36 -3.13 15.67
C ALA A 438 27.47 -1.96 16.11
N ALA A 439 27.87 -0.75 15.70
CA ALA A 439 27.10 0.48 15.87
C ALA A 439 26.70 1.01 14.52
N THR A 440 25.44 1.41 14.38
CA THR A 440 24.93 2.06 13.18
C THR A 440 24.47 3.46 13.54
N ILE A 441 24.94 4.46 12.79
CA ILE A 441 24.41 5.81 12.80
C ILE A 441 23.82 6.11 11.43
N ALA A 442 22.68 6.77 11.39
CA ALA A 442 22.10 7.21 10.14
C ALA A 442 21.41 8.55 10.31
N GLY A 443 21.22 9.23 9.20
CA GLY A 443 20.49 10.49 9.20
C GLY A 443 20.11 10.90 7.79
N ARG A 444 19.01 11.65 7.71
CA ARG A 444 18.55 12.26 6.46
C ARG A 444 18.04 13.67 6.72
N TYR A 445 18.55 14.62 5.97
CA TYR A 445 17.97 15.95 5.85
C TYR A 445 17.08 15.99 4.63
N ASN A 446 15.87 16.52 4.80
CA ASN A 446 14.93 16.76 3.70
C ASN A 446 14.53 18.23 3.68
N HIS A 447 14.43 18.79 2.48
CA HIS A 447 13.76 20.05 2.18
C HIS A 447 12.66 19.76 1.15
N ILE A 448 11.40 20.10 1.49
CA ILE A 448 10.22 19.83 0.67
C ILE A 448 9.51 21.15 0.46
N SER A 449 9.22 21.52 -0.78
CA SER A 449 8.38 22.65 -1.14
C SER A 449 7.10 22.20 -1.84
N VAL A 450 5.99 22.85 -1.50
CA VAL A 450 4.67 22.64 -2.11
C VAL A 450 4.14 23.98 -2.58
N ASP A 451 4.02 24.17 -3.88
CA ASP A 451 3.43 25.37 -4.52
C ASP A 451 2.09 24.97 -5.12
N MET A 452 1.02 25.64 -4.68
CA MET A 452 -0.36 25.37 -5.06
C MET A 452 -0.95 26.59 -5.73
N LYS A 453 -1.64 26.40 -6.86
CA LYS A 453 -2.28 27.44 -7.65
C LYS A 453 -3.69 27.03 -8.06
N ASP A 454 -4.67 27.71 -7.50
CA ASP A 454 -6.06 27.60 -7.92
C ASP A 454 -6.22 28.15 -9.34
N GLN A 455 -6.92 27.41 -10.17
CA GLN A 455 -7.22 27.78 -11.58
C GLN A 455 -8.71 28.10 -11.78
N TYR A 456 -9.50 28.10 -10.72
CA TYR A 456 -10.93 28.33 -10.78
C TYR A 456 -11.37 29.52 -9.91
N ILE A 457 -11.00 29.52 -8.64
CA ILE A 457 -11.39 30.57 -7.68
C ILE A 457 -10.33 31.68 -7.67
N ASN A 458 -10.75 32.91 -8.01
CA ASN A 458 -9.84 34.08 -8.00
C ASN A 458 -9.91 34.89 -6.71
N ASP A 459 -10.91 34.66 -5.86
CA ASP A 459 -11.07 35.33 -4.57
C ASP A 459 -9.92 34.88 -3.65
N ALA A 460 -9.16 35.84 -3.14
CA ALA A 460 -7.96 35.59 -2.33
C ALA A 460 -8.29 34.94 -0.97
N GLU A 461 -9.52 35.10 -0.46
CA GLU A 461 -9.96 34.52 0.82
C GLU A 461 -10.48 33.07 0.67
N LYS A 462 -10.78 32.66 -0.57
CA LYS A 462 -11.42 31.36 -0.86
C LYS A 462 -10.59 30.45 -1.76
N ASN A 463 -9.52 30.95 -2.39
CA ASN A 463 -8.71 30.15 -3.32
C ASN A 463 -7.74 29.23 -2.60
N LEU A 464 -7.33 28.17 -3.30
CA LEU A 464 -6.37 27.17 -2.83
C LEU A 464 -4.90 27.54 -3.07
N ASN A 465 -4.59 28.82 -3.28
CA ASN A 465 -3.21 29.25 -3.49
C ASN A 465 -2.38 29.12 -2.20
N GLY A 466 -1.22 28.52 -2.30
CA GLY A 466 -0.32 28.39 -1.15
C GLY A 466 1.10 28.06 -1.58
N ASN A 467 2.06 28.53 -0.79
CA ASN A 467 3.46 28.15 -0.93
C ASN A 467 3.98 27.72 0.45
N HIS A 468 4.29 26.44 0.58
CA HIS A 468 4.67 25.83 1.84
C HIS A 468 6.05 25.19 1.70
N ALA A 469 6.87 25.32 2.74
CA ALA A 469 8.17 24.68 2.83
C ALA A 469 8.32 23.95 4.16
N PHE A 470 8.84 22.74 4.08
CA PHE A 470 9.07 21.87 5.24
C PHE A 470 10.49 21.36 5.19
N GLU A 471 11.20 21.47 6.30
CA GLU A 471 12.56 20.97 6.38
C GLU A 471 12.84 20.29 7.72
N ARG A 472 13.64 19.24 7.69
CA ARG A 472 14.00 18.51 8.89
C ARG A 472 15.21 17.60 8.69
N LEU A 473 16.05 17.53 9.72
CA LEU A 473 17.02 16.47 9.92
C LEU A 473 16.39 15.35 10.76
N ASN A 474 16.41 14.13 10.25
CA ASN A 474 15.90 12.93 10.89
C ASN A 474 17.09 12.00 11.24
N PRO A 475 17.53 11.94 12.51
CA PRO A 475 18.63 11.10 12.94
C PRO A 475 18.18 9.68 13.30
N SER A 476 19.11 8.73 13.25
CA SER A 476 18.96 7.39 13.83
C SER A 476 20.30 6.92 14.41
N ALA A 477 20.23 6.15 15.48
CA ALA A 477 21.40 5.49 16.09
C ALA A 477 20.98 4.15 16.72
N GLY A 478 21.77 3.11 16.48
CA GLY A 478 21.48 1.79 16.99
C GLY A 478 22.73 0.95 17.22
N LEU A 479 22.53 -0.13 17.96
CA LEU A 479 23.56 -1.09 18.29
C LEU A 479 23.05 -2.51 18.04
N THR A 480 23.96 -3.38 17.59
CA THR A 480 23.75 -4.83 17.55
C THR A 480 24.86 -5.53 18.31
N TYR A 481 24.51 -6.53 19.09
CA TYR A 481 25.46 -7.31 19.84
C TYR A 481 25.18 -8.80 19.67
N GLN A 482 26.18 -9.54 19.19
CA GLN A 482 26.15 -11.00 19.08
C GLN A 482 26.34 -11.62 20.48
N LEU A 483 25.24 -11.93 21.16
CA LEU A 483 25.25 -12.51 22.50
C LEU A 483 25.81 -13.94 22.49
N LEU A 484 25.34 -14.75 21.53
CA LEU A 484 25.80 -16.12 21.24
C LEU A 484 26.07 -16.21 19.72
N LYS A 485 26.72 -17.24 19.24
CA LYS A 485 27.03 -17.42 17.80
C LYS A 485 25.78 -17.28 16.90
N ASN A 486 24.64 -17.58 17.44
CA ASN A 486 23.35 -17.66 16.72
C ASN A 486 22.24 -16.84 17.40
N VAL A 487 22.60 -15.89 18.27
CA VAL A 487 21.63 -14.98 18.93
C VAL A 487 22.20 -13.58 18.95
N ASN A 488 21.48 -12.65 18.36
CA ASN A 488 21.77 -11.23 18.36
C ASN A 488 20.75 -10.43 19.16
N ILE A 489 21.22 -9.43 19.88
CA ILE A 489 20.41 -8.38 20.52
C ILE A 489 20.60 -7.13 19.69
N TYR A 490 19.53 -6.39 19.50
CA TYR A 490 19.58 -5.10 18.84
C TYR A 490 18.75 -4.04 19.56
N GLY A 491 19.12 -2.79 19.37
CA GLY A 491 18.35 -1.63 19.83
C GLY A 491 18.61 -0.42 18.96
N ASN A 492 17.57 0.33 18.67
CA ASN A 492 17.61 1.49 17.79
C ASN A 492 16.71 2.63 18.29
N TYR A 493 17.17 3.85 18.05
CA TYR A 493 16.37 5.07 18.09
C TYR A 493 16.37 5.71 16.72
N ALA A 494 15.19 6.10 16.21
CA ALA A 494 15.07 6.78 14.93
C ALA A 494 14.03 7.90 14.98
N GLU A 495 14.29 9.01 14.30
CA GLU A 495 13.30 10.02 13.99
C GLU A 495 12.95 9.96 12.50
N SER A 496 11.70 10.21 12.18
CA SER A 496 11.21 10.36 10.81
C SER A 496 10.14 11.45 10.75
N ALA A 497 9.93 12.03 9.57
CA ALA A 497 8.99 13.11 9.42
C ALA A 497 8.15 12.94 8.16
N ARG A 498 6.92 13.47 8.21
CA ARG A 498 5.99 13.55 7.09
C ARG A 498 5.52 15.00 6.93
N ALA A 499 5.78 15.58 5.77
CA ALA A 499 5.20 16.86 5.39
C ALA A 499 3.71 16.66 5.01
N PRO A 500 2.85 17.64 5.28
CA PRO A 500 1.50 17.66 4.73
C PRO A 500 1.53 17.61 3.19
N THR A 501 0.60 16.89 2.60
CA THR A 501 0.44 16.76 1.15
C THR A 501 -0.37 17.93 0.57
N PRO A 502 -0.28 18.21 -0.74
CA PRO A 502 -1.14 19.22 -1.37
C PRO A 502 -2.63 19.00 -1.09
N MET A 503 -3.07 17.73 -1.09
CA MET A 503 -4.44 17.37 -0.79
C MET A 503 -4.84 17.71 0.65
N GLU A 504 -4.00 17.37 1.65
CA GLU A 504 -4.25 17.72 3.06
C GLU A 504 -4.24 19.23 3.28
N LEU A 505 -3.30 19.95 2.64
CA LEU A 505 -3.24 21.40 2.66
C LEU A 505 -4.43 22.08 1.99
N SER A 506 -5.16 21.39 1.13
CA SER A 506 -6.39 21.87 0.49
C SER A 506 -7.67 21.42 1.22
N CYS A 507 -7.56 20.89 2.43
CA CYS A 507 -8.70 20.30 3.14
C CYS A 507 -8.49 20.31 4.65
N ALA A 508 -8.15 21.46 5.25
CA ALA A 508 -7.89 21.57 6.67
C ALA A 508 -8.80 22.57 7.42
N ASP A 509 -9.77 23.20 6.75
CA ASP A 509 -10.69 24.12 7.39
C ASP A 509 -11.91 23.38 8.02
N PRO A 510 -12.07 23.44 9.36
CA PRO A 510 -13.23 22.84 10.03
C PRO A 510 -14.57 23.54 9.71
N GLU A 511 -14.54 24.84 9.34
CA GLU A 511 -15.75 25.59 8.98
C GLU A 511 -16.16 25.39 7.52
N ALA A 512 -15.25 24.79 6.73
CA ALA A 512 -15.46 24.50 5.32
C ALA A 512 -15.01 23.07 4.99
N PRO A 513 -15.68 22.04 5.51
CA PRO A 513 -15.27 20.66 5.34
C PRO A 513 -15.32 20.21 3.87
N CYS A 514 -14.26 19.53 3.42
CA CYS A 514 -14.19 19.01 2.07
C CYS A 514 -15.02 17.74 1.92
N LYS A 515 -15.41 17.43 0.67
CA LYS A 515 -15.92 16.11 0.29
C LYS A 515 -14.86 15.37 -0.53
N LEU A 516 -14.04 14.57 0.13
CA LEU A 516 -12.94 13.86 -0.54
C LEU A 516 -13.44 12.81 -1.53
N PRO A 517 -12.82 12.67 -2.70
CA PRO A 517 -11.69 13.48 -3.24
C PRO A 517 -12.17 14.69 -4.11
N ASN A 518 -13.34 15.24 -3.90
CA ASN A 518 -14.06 16.00 -4.94
C ASN A 518 -14.26 17.48 -4.63
N SER A 519 -14.11 17.93 -3.37
CA SER A 519 -14.30 19.34 -3.01
C SER A 519 -13.21 19.77 -2.03
N PHE A 520 -12.51 20.87 -2.33
CA PHE A 520 -11.46 21.46 -1.52
C PHE A 520 -11.72 22.94 -1.30
N LEU A 521 -11.34 23.44 -0.11
CA LEU A 521 -11.51 24.83 0.28
C LEU A 521 -10.22 25.31 1.00
N SER A 522 -10.04 26.63 1.10
CA SER A 522 -8.81 27.27 1.64
C SER A 522 -8.62 27.03 3.14
N ASP A 523 -7.36 26.91 3.61
CA ASP A 523 -7.03 26.19 4.83
C ASP A 523 -6.05 26.89 5.79
N PRO A 524 -6.18 26.61 7.12
CA PRO A 524 -5.10 26.89 8.06
C PRO A 524 -3.87 26.02 7.79
N PRO A 525 -2.63 26.50 8.04
CA PRO A 525 -1.42 25.76 7.75
C PRO A 525 -1.25 24.54 8.67
N LEU A 526 -1.19 23.34 8.07
CA LEU A 526 -0.85 22.12 8.79
C LEU A 526 0.64 22.06 9.12
N GLN A 527 0.96 21.50 10.29
CA GLN A 527 2.32 21.25 10.72
C GLN A 527 2.80 19.86 10.29
N GLN A 528 4.10 19.76 10.05
CA GLN A 528 4.77 18.49 9.75
C GLN A 528 4.62 17.49 10.91
N VAL A 529 4.29 16.26 10.60
CA VAL A 529 4.27 15.14 11.56
C VAL A 529 5.69 14.65 11.82
N VAL A 530 6.03 14.41 13.08
CA VAL A 530 7.33 13.86 13.47
C VAL A 530 7.15 12.62 14.34
N ALA A 531 7.62 11.48 13.86
CA ALA A 531 7.67 10.24 14.63
C ALA A 531 9.03 10.08 15.31
N LYS A 532 9.00 9.69 16.58
CA LYS A 532 10.17 9.28 17.38
C LYS A 532 9.98 7.85 17.82
N THR A 533 10.82 6.96 17.32
CA THR A 533 10.67 5.51 17.52
C THR A 533 11.84 4.93 18.26
N TRP A 534 11.55 4.17 19.32
CA TRP A 534 12.47 3.29 20.01
C TRP A 534 12.09 1.86 19.68
N GLU A 535 13.07 1.04 19.34
CA GLU A 535 12.84 -0.37 19.11
C GLU A 535 14.04 -1.20 19.60
N GLY A 536 13.78 -2.44 19.98
CA GLY A 536 14.82 -3.36 20.38
C GLY A 536 14.29 -4.76 20.51
N GLY A 537 15.20 -5.72 20.44
CA GLY A 537 14.78 -7.12 20.48
C GLY A 537 15.92 -8.10 20.36
N PHE A 538 15.52 -9.34 20.19
CA PHE A 538 16.36 -10.49 19.99
C PHE A 538 16.01 -11.13 18.64
N ARG A 539 17.02 -11.62 17.94
CA ARG A 539 16.83 -12.48 16.78
C ARG A 539 17.87 -13.56 16.78
N GLY A 540 17.56 -14.69 16.20
CA GLY A 540 18.48 -15.79 16.14
C GLY A 540 18.12 -16.80 15.08
N ASN A 541 19.12 -17.62 14.76
CA ASN A 541 18.96 -18.79 13.93
C ASN A 541 19.58 -20.00 14.65
N LEU A 542 18.98 -21.15 14.46
CA LEU A 542 19.49 -22.41 14.93
C LEU A 542 19.56 -23.34 13.72
N ASN A 543 20.75 -23.66 13.30
CA ASN A 543 20.99 -24.66 12.27
C ASN A 543 21.00 -26.05 12.94
N ASP A 544 20.59 -27.07 12.20
CA ASP A 544 20.53 -28.47 12.63
C ASP A 544 19.52 -28.80 13.75
N VAL A 545 18.60 -27.92 14.04
CA VAL A 545 17.46 -28.27 14.90
C VAL A 545 16.54 -29.21 14.15
N VAL A 546 16.52 -30.48 14.58
CA VAL A 546 15.74 -31.54 13.91
C VAL A 546 16.08 -31.67 12.42
N ASN A 547 17.36 -31.50 12.03
CA ASN A 547 17.89 -31.45 10.65
C ASN A 547 17.27 -30.36 9.78
N GLY A 548 17.07 -29.15 10.32
CA GLY A 548 16.50 -28.01 9.59
C GLY A 548 17.05 -26.69 10.09
N LYS A 549 16.68 -25.62 9.44
CA LYS A 549 17.00 -24.25 9.84
C LYS A 549 15.79 -23.62 10.55
N TRP A 550 16.04 -23.11 11.74
CA TRP A 550 15.04 -22.41 12.53
C TRP A 550 15.48 -20.95 12.74
N ASP A 551 14.73 -20.01 12.19
CA ASP A 551 14.89 -18.59 12.40
C ASP A 551 13.80 -18.07 13.35
N TRP A 552 14.12 -17.15 14.27
CA TRP A 552 13.18 -16.56 15.20
C TRP A 552 13.53 -15.11 15.54
N ASN A 553 12.54 -14.35 15.90
CA ASN A 553 12.70 -12.98 16.41
C ASN A 553 11.66 -12.65 17.50
N LEU A 554 12.08 -11.78 18.41
CA LEU A 554 11.21 -11.18 19.42
C LEU A 554 11.61 -9.71 19.55
N GLY A 555 10.69 -8.81 19.30
CA GLY A 555 10.93 -7.37 19.32
C GLY A 555 9.89 -6.59 20.10
N TYR A 556 10.29 -5.43 20.59
CA TYR A 556 9.45 -4.39 21.14
C TYR A 556 9.70 -3.09 20.38
N PHE A 557 8.64 -2.35 20.10
CA PHE A 557 8.75 -1.00 19.53
C PHE A 557 7.81 -0.03 20.25
N HIS A 558 8.19 1.24 20.24
CA HIS A 558 7.41 2.36 20.76
C HIS A 558 7.66 3.60 19.91
N ALA A 559 6.63 4.05 19.21
CA ALA A 559 6.65 5.23 18.36
C ALA A 559 5.69 6.29 18.90
N VAL A 560 6.16 7.53 19.01
CA VAL A 560 5.34 8.69 19.34
C VAL A 560 5.38 9.66 18.15
N ASN A 561 4.22 9.93 17.58
CA ASN A 561 4.04 10.96 16.56
C ASN A 561 3.68 12.28 17.24
N ASN A 562 4.39 13.34 16.90
CA ASN A 562 4.05 14.72 17.28
C ASN A 562 3.36 15.39 16.10
N ASN A 563 2.34 16.21 16.38
CA ASN A 563 1.52 16.90 15.39
C ASN A 563 0.91 15.93 14.37
N ASP A 564 0.41 14.77 14.85
CA ASP A 564 -0.19 13.79 13.95
C ASP A 564 -1.39 14.40 13.23
N ILE A 565 -1.50 14.11 11.92
CA ILE A 565 -2.57 14.62 11.07
C ILE A 565 -3.59 13.52 10.89
N ILE A 566 -4.85 13.81 11.23
CA ILE A 566 -5.96 12.89 10.98
C ILE A 566 -7.07 13.60 10.22
N PHE A 567 -7.90 12.81 9.56
CA PHE A 567 -9.12 13.28 8.92
C PHE A 567 -10.28 13.20 9.91
N HIS A 568 -10.89 14.34 10.20
CA HIS A 568 -12.11 14.45 11.00
C HIS A 568 -13.32 14.41 10.09
N ARG A 569 -14.22 13.50 10.37
CA ARG A 569 -15.54 13.51 9.69
C ARG A 569 -16.33 14.74 10.14
N ALA A 570 -16.99 15.39 9.20
CA ALA A 570 -17.93 16.48 9.43
C ALA A 570 -19.10 16.33 8.44
N GLY A 571 -20.35 16.33 8.96
CA GLY A 571 -21.55 16.09 8.15
C GLY A 571 -21.97 14.61 8.09
N ASN A 572 -22.97 14.33 7.24
CA ASN A 572 -23.66 13.03 7.18
C ASN A 572 -22.94 12.01 6.30
N ILE A 573 -22.08 12.46 5.39
CA ILE A 573 -21.37 11.60 4.45
C ILE A 573 -20.01 11.20 5.04
N ALA A 574 -19.65 9.92 4.96
CA ALA A 574 -18.41 9.38 5.53
C ALA A 574 -17.11 9.97 4.92
N SER A 575 -17.18 10.48 3.69
CA SER A 575 -16.07 11.12 2.97
C SER A 575 -15.99 12.64 3.18
N GLN A 576 -16.92 13.25 3.89
CA GLN A 576 -16.94 14.68 4.18
C GLN A 576 -16.21 14.96 5.50
N GLY A 577 -15.34 15.98 5.49
CA GLY A 577 -14.55 16.33 6.67
C GLY A 577 -13.35 17.22 6.36
N TYR A 578 -12.41 17.26 7.27
CA TYR A 578 -11.21 18.09 7.18
C TYR A 578 -10.02 17.43 7.88
N PHE A 579 -8.80 17.83 7.50
CA PHE A 579 -7.58 17.40 8.19
C PHE A 579 -7.17 18.40 9.26
N SER A 580 -6.71 17.90 10.39
CA SER A 580 -6.09 18.75 11.41
C SER A 580 -4.96 18.03 12.15
N ASN A 581 -4.06 18.81 12.76
CA ASN A 581 -3.08 18.29 13.69
C ASN A 581 -3.73 18.03 15.05
N VAL A 582 -3.81 16.77 15.49
CA VAL A 582 -4.44 16.37 16.77
C VAL A 582 -3.46 16.27 17.95
N GLY A 583 -2.25 16.82 17.79
CA GLY A 583 -1.22 16.73 18.82
C GLY A 583 -0.46 15.41 18.73
N GLN A 584 -0.35 14.70 19.85
CA GLN A 584 0.44 13.48 19.93
C GLN A 584 -0.40 12.22 19.82
N THR A 585 0.10 11.24 19.08
CA THR A 585 -0.38 9.86 19.09
C THR A 585 0.79 8.92 19.41
N GLN A 586 0.49 7.72 19.89
CA GLN A 586 1.51 6.70 20.08
C GLN A 586 1.09 5.35 19.53
N ARG A 587 2.09 4.57 19.16
CA ARG A 587 1.96 3.18 18.74
C ARG A 587 3.05 2.38 19.43
N TYR A 588 2.70 1.33 20.17
CA TYR A 588 3.69 0.43 20.77
C TYR A 588 3.22 -1.00 20.71
N GLY A 589 4.16 -1.94 20.71
CA GLY A 589 3.79 -3.32 20.61
C GLY A 589 4.95 -4.30 20.79
N ILE A 590 4.57 -5.57 20.80
CA ILE A 590 5.47 -6.72 20.84
C ILE A 590 5.26 -7.52 19.57
N GLU A 591 6.35 -7.90 18.94
CA GLU A 591 6.39 -8.71 17.72
C GLU A 591 7.18 -9.98 18.00
N ALA A 592 6.59 -11.13 17.71
CA ALA A 592 7.27 -12.42 17.78
C ALA A 592 7.06 -13.17 16.46
N GLY A 593 8.13 -13.71 15.91
CA GLY A 593 8.11 -14.48 14.67
C GLY A 593 8.98 -15.70 14.75
N THR A 594 8.61 -16.76 14.04
CA THR A 594 9.44 -17.93 13.84
C THR A 594 9.18 -18.56 12.48
N SER A 595 10.24 -19.09 11.89
CA SER A 595 10.23 -19.80 10.61
C SER A 595 11.13 -21.03 10.71
N ILE A 596 10.61 -22.18 10.29
CA ILE A 596 11.33 -23.45 10.29
C ILE A 596 11.29 -23.99 8.86
N ASN A 597 12.48 -24.19 8.29
CA ASN A 597 12.66 -24.85 6.99
C ASN A 597 13.34 -26.18 7.23
N LYS A 598 12.81 -27.25 6.68
CA LYS A 598 13.38 -28.56 6.82
C LYS A 598 13.38 -29.34 5.53
N GLU A 599 14.53 -29.82 5.12
CA GLU A 599 14.71 -30.71 3.98
C GLU A 599 14.57 -32.18 4.42
N SER A 600 13.96 -33.01 3.55
CA SER A 600 13.91 -34.47 3.60
C SER A 600 13.66 -35.11 4.98
N VAL A 601 12.40 -35.11 5.42
CA VAL A 601 11.99 -35.68 6.73
C VAL A 601 11.64 -37.17 6.65
N PHE A 602 11.00 -37.58 5.57
CA PHE A 602 10.54 -38.95 5.30
C PHE A 602 10.66 -39.21 3.79
N SER A 603 10.66 -40.45 3.38
CA SER A 603 10.75 -40.83 1.96
C SER A 603 9.69 -40.20 1.04
N ALA A 604 8.59 -39.70 1.59
CA ALA A 604 7.49 -39.08 0.86
C ALA A 604 7.40 -37.55 1.03
N ILE A 605 8.07 -36.97 2.03
CA ILE A 605 8.11 -35.51 2.29
C ILE A 605 9.50 -35.02 1.92
N ASP A 606 9.59 -34.22 0.87
CA ASP A 606 10.85 -33.65 0.40
C ASP A 606 11.25 -32.48 1.30
N ASP A 607 10.36 -31.50 1.44
CA ASP A 607 10.59 -30.29 2.24
C ASP A 607 9.31 -29.87 2.94
N TRP A 608 9.44 -29.14 4.04
CA TRP A 608 8.36 -28.39 4.62
C TRP A 608 8.84 -27.05 5.18
N HIS A 609 8.00 -26.06 5.05
CA HIS A 609 8.19 -24.73 5.59
C HIS A 609 7.03 -24.39 6.52
N PHE A 610 7.35 -24.06 7.78
CA PHE A 610 6.38 -23.55 8.75
C PHE A 610 6.81 -22.16 9.19
N SER A 611 5.87 -21.22 9.19
CA SER A 611 6.07 -19.87 9.72
C SER A 611 4.91 -19.44 10.60
N THR A 612 5.20 -18.66 11.65
CA THR A 612 4.17 -18.03 12.47
C THR A 612 4.65 -16.67 12.97
N HIS A 613 3.71 -15.73 13.06
CA HIS A 613 3.93 -14.38 13.55
C HIS A 613 2.81 -13.99 14.50
N TYR A 614 3.17 -13.37 15.61
CA TYR A 614 2.24 -12.74 16.53
C TYR A 614 2.65 -11.30 16.76
N THR A 615 1.66 -10.40 16.73
CA THR A 615 1.84 -8.98 17.04
C THR A 615 0.77 -8.53 18.01
N TYR A 616 1.19 -7.97 19.12
CA TYR A 616 0.38 -7.12 19.97
C TYR A 616 0.69 -5.66 19.64
N LEU A 617 -0.33 -4.87 19.32
CA LEU A 617 -0.21 -3.48 18.93
C LEU A 617 -1.21 -2.62 19.71
N ASN A 618 -0.74 -1.59 20.38
CA ASN A 618 -1.59 -0.58 20.98
C ASN A 618 -1.32 0.77 20.31
N ALA A 619 -2.33 1.31 19.63
CA ALA A 619 -2.30 2.61 18.98
C ALA A 619 -3.36 3.52 19.62
N GLN A 620 -2.95 4.69 20.13
CA GLN A 620 -3.84 5.56 20.90
C GLN A 620 -3.47 7.04 20.79
N TYR A 621 -4.44 7.89 21.06
CA TYR A 621 -4.27 9.33 21.20
C TYR A 621 -3.63 9.68 22.55
N LEU A 622 -2.73 10.66 22.57
CA LEU A 622 -2.10 11.19 23.79
C LEU A 622 -2.64 12.57 24.20
N ASN A 623 -3.32 13.26 23.27
CA ASN A 623 -4.01 14.52 23.48
C ASN A 623 -5.50 14.34 23.22
N GLY A 624 -6.33 15.12 23.92
CA GLY A 624 -7.76 15.21 23.63
C GLY A 624 -8.04 16.21 22.51
N PHE A 625 -9.09 15.95 21.74
CA PHE A 625 -9.65 16.84 20.71
C PHE A 625 -11.13 16.52 20.54
N ASN A 626 -11.84 17.36 19.80
CA ASN A 626 -13.28 17.19 19.59
C ASN A 626 -13.55 16.61 18.20
N ILE A 627 -14.56 15.75 18.11
CA ILE A 627 -15.07 15.21 16.84
C ILE A 627 -16.60 15.31 16.84
N GLN A 628 -17.19 15.15 15.66
CA GLN A 628 -18.61 14.94 15.52
C GLN A 628 -19.02 13.60 16.16
N ASN A 629 -20.13 13.57 16.90
CA ASN A 629 -20.62 12.34 17.54
C ASN A 629 -20.97 11.30 16.45
N PRO A 630 -20.41 10.08 16.50
CA PRO A 630 -20.71 9.04 15.52
C PRO A 630 -22.17 8.60 15.50
N LEU A 631 -22.90 8.79 16.59
CA LEU A 631 -24.31 8.39 16.73
C LEU A 631 -25.30 9.54 16.53
N ASN A 632 -24.85 10.78 16.61
CA ASN A 632 -25.66 11.98 16.37
C ASN A 632 -24.78 13.11 15.81
N VAL A 633 -24.87 13.32 14.51
CA VAL A 633 -24.02 14.27 13.78
C VAL A 633 -24.17 15.74 14.23
N ASP A 634 -25.25 16.08 14.89
CA ASP A 634 -25.50 17.43 15.43
C ASP A 634 -24.77 17.70 16.75
N GLU A 635 -24.14 16.68 17.32
CA GLU A 635 -23.45 16.77 18.60
C GLU A 635 -21.92 16.63 18.43
N ILE A 636 -21.19 17.29 19.30
CA ILE A 636 -19.74 17.19 19.41
C ILE A 636 -19.35 16.38 20.64
N VAL A 637 -18.44 15.46 20.49
CA VAL A 637 -17.89 14.63 21.57
C VAL A 637 -16.38 14.77 21.67
N ALA A 638 -15.84 14.60 22.88
CA ALA A 638 -14.42 14.68 23.13
C ALA A 638 -13.75 13.32 22.98
N VAL A 639 -12.73 13.25 22.14
CA VAL A 639 -11.72 12.18 22.17
C VAL A 639 -10.81 12.44 23.36
N GLN A 640 -10.54 11.40 24.14
CA GLN A 640 -9.72 11.50 25.34
C GLN A 640 -8.36 10.85 25.15
N LYS A 641 -7.40 11.25 25.99
CA LYS A 641 -6.13 10.53 26.08
C LYS A 641 -6.36 9.08 26.43
N GLY A 642 -5.83 8.17 25.61
CA GLY A 642 -5.96 6.72 25.78
C GLY A 642 -6.97 6.09 24.83
N ASP A 643 -7.83 6.89 24.17
CA ASP A 643 -8.71 6.38 23.13
C ASP A 643 -7.91 5.82 21.98
N LYS A 644 -8.37 4.71 21.44
CA LYS A 644 -7.66 3.95 20.39
C LYS A 644 -7.86 4.58 19.03
N ILE A 645 -6.82 4.57 18.24
CA ILE A 645 -6.86 4.98 16.84
C ILE A 645 -7.69 3.95 16.06
N SER A 646 -8.58 4.44 15.21
CA SER A 646 -9.50 3.63 14.39
C SER A 646 -8.78 2.72 13.38
N SER A 647 -9.44 1.65 12.98
CA SER A 647 -9.00 0.71 11.93
C SER A 647 -7.69 -0.06 12.21
N ILE A 648 -7.24 -0.12 13.45
CA ILE A 648 -6.01 -0.81 13.87
C ILE A 648 -6.35 -1.95 14.84
N PRO A 649 -6.12 -3.23 14.44
CA PRO A 649 -6.36 -4.37 15.34
C PRO A 649 -5.27 -4.47 16.42
N ALA A 650 -5.67 -4.73 17.65
CA ALA A 650 -4.73 -4.86 18.75
C ALA A 650 -3.93 -6.17 18.75
N ASN A 651 -4.47 -7.22 18.17
CA ASN A 651 -3.83 -8.54 18.10
C ASN A 651 -3.88 -9.07 16.66
N ILE A 652 -2.74 -9.48 16.17
CA ILE A 652 -2.59 -10.09 14.84
C ILE A 652 -1.82 -11.39 15.03
N PHE A 653 -2.38 -12.50 14.54
CA PHE A 653 -1.68 -13.78 14.51
C PHE A 653 -1.76 -14.37 13.10
N LYS A 654 -0.65 -14.89 12.61
CA LYS A 654 -0.55 -15.54 11.30
C LYS A 654 0.24 -16.83 11.45
N ALA A 655 -0.18 -17.87 10.76
CA ALA A 655 0.56 -19.12 10.66
C ALA A 655 0.41 -19.69 9.24
N ALA A 656 1.48 -20.26 8.73
CA ALA A 656 1.49 -20.91 7.41
C ALA A 656 2.33 -22.19 7.46
N LEU A 657 1.87 -23.20 6.75
CA LEU A 657 2.56 -24.46 6.53
C LEU A 657 2.51 -24.79 5.03
N ILE A 658 3.68 -25.02 4.45
CA ILE A 658 3.83 -25.54 3.07
C ILE A 658 4.58 -26.85 3.17
N VAL A 659 4.11 -27.87 2.45
CA VAL A 659 4.70 -29.22 2.44
C VAL A 659 4.88 -29.65 0.99
N ASP A 660 6.11 -29.97 0.63
CA ASP A 660 6.47 -30.51 -0.68
C ASP A 660 6.60 -32.05 -0.60
N LEU A 661 5.88 -32.75 -1.48
CA LEU A 661 5.73 -34.20 -1.48
C LEU A 661 6.17 -34.80 -2.82
N LEU A 662 7.01 -35.86 -2.75
CA LEU A 662 7.38 -36.71 -3.91
C LEU A 662 7.94 -35.90 -5.08
N LYS A 663 8.56 -34.74 -4.82
CA LYS A 663 9.07 -33.74 -5.81
C LYS A 663 8.03 -33.29 -6.85
N LYS A 664 6.76 -33.53 -6.58
CA LYS A 664 5.65 -33.25 -7.54
C LYS A 664 4.49 -32.47 -6.97
N VAL A 665 4.20 -32.61 -5.68
CA VAL A 665 3.03 -32.01 -5.04
C VAL A 665 3.51 -31.00 -4.01
N SER A 666 2.97 -29.78 -4.05
CA SER A 666 3.12 -28.78 -2.99
C SER A 666 1.75 -28.50 -2.41
N LEU A 667 1.59 -28.58 -1.11
CA LEU A 667 0.36 -28.29 -0.38
C LEU A 667 0.65 -27.17 0.62
N GLY A 668 -0.15 -26.12 0.58
CA GLY A 668 -0.06 -24.99 1.49
C GLY A 668 -1.36 -24.74 2.24
N ILE A 669 -1.25 -24.40 3.51
CA ILE A 669 -2.34 -23.85 4.31
C ILE A 669 -1.83 -22.65 5.09
N ASN A 670 -2.62 -21.60 5.13
CA ASN A 670 -2.34 -20.45 6.00
C ASN A 670 -3.59 -20.03 6.76
N GLY A 671 -3.40 -19.50 7.95
CA GLY A 671 -4.45 -18.97 8.81
C GLY A 671 -4.04 -17.62 9.38
N MET A 672 -5.00 -16.71 9.46
CA MET A 672 -4.81 -15.37 10.02
C MET A 672 -5.92 -15.05 11.02
N TYR A 673 -5.52 -14.47 12.15
CA TYR A 673 -6.40 -13.79 13.09
C TYR A 673 -6.14 -12.30 13.06
N SER A 674 -7.20 -11.50 12.91
CA SER A 674 -7.22 -10.07 13.13
C SER A 674 -8.16 -9.74 14.28
N GLY A 675 -7.65 -9.00 15.26
CA GLY A 675 -8.43 -8.60 16.44
C GLY A 675 -9.49 -7.54 16.14
N ASN A 676 -10.22 -7.14 17.17
CA ASN A 676 -11.23 -6.07 17.07
C ASN A 676 -10.58 -4.73 16.68
N GLN A 677 -11.35 -3.91 15.96
CA GLN A 677 -10.93 -2.59 15.48
C GLN A 677 -12.01 -1.56 15.82
N VAL A 678 -11.59 -0.35 16.19
CA VAL A 678 -12.51 0.79 16.34
C VAL A 678 -12.96 1.23 14.93
N PHE A 679 -14.24 1.58 14.79
CA PHE A 679 -14.79 2.15 13.55
C PHE A 679 -14.14 3.52 13.26
N ARG A 680 -13.87 3.81 12.01
CA ARG A 680 -13.50 5.15 11.58
C ARG A 680 -14.69 6.09 11.76
N GLY A 681 -14.46 7.29 12.29
CA GLY A 681 -15.51 8.24 12.69
C GLY A 681 -15.98 8.05 14.15
N ASP A 682 -15.46 7.05 14.88
CA ASP A 682 -15.66 6.85 16.32
C ASP A 682 -14.32 6.93 17.07
N GLU A 683 -13.55 7.98 16.82
CA GLU A 683 -12.27 8.19 17.49
C GLU A 683 -12.41 8.37 19.01
N SER A 684 -13.62 8.67 19.51
CA SER A 684 -13.98 8.71 20.93
C SER A 684 -14.24 7.34 21.57
N ASN A 685 -14.21 6.26 20.77
CA ASN A 685 -14.41 4.87 21.21
C ASN A 685 -15.74 4.63 21.98
N MET A 686 -16.78 5.35 21.62
CA MET A 686 -18.10 5.28 22.28
C MET A 686 -18.88 4.02 21.91
N THR A 687 -18.56 3.40 20.79
CA THR A 687 -19.37 2.32 20.22
C THR A 687 -18.66 0.97 20.34
N ALA A 688 -19.41 -0.11 20.13
CA ALA A 688 -18.81 -1.44 20.06
C ALA A 688 -17.88 -1.56 18.82
N PRO A 689 -16.67 -2.08 19.00
CA PRO A 689 -15.73 -2.20 17.89
C PRO A 689 -16.19 -3.22 16.84
N LEU A 690 -15.66 -3.09 15.63
CA LEU A 690 -15.75 -4.12 14.61
C LEU A 690 -15.11 -5.41 15.12
N SER A 691 -15.85 -6.53 15.03
CA SER A 691 -15.42 -7.81 15.56
C SER A 691 -14.20 -8.37 14.84
N GLY A 692 -13.28 -8.95 15.61
CA GLY A 692 -12.16 -9.70 15.07
C GLY A 692 -12.59 -11.01 14.40
N TYR A 693 -11.69 -11.60 13.59
CA TYR A 693 -12.00 -12.78 12.79
C TYR A 693 -10.80 -13.70 12.59
N TRP A 694 -11.11 -14.95 12.26
CA TRP A 694 -10.17 -15.94 11.74
C TRP A 694 -10.50 -16.23 10.27
N VAL A 695 -9.49 -16.30 9.43
CA VAL A 695 -9.64 -16.77 8.05
C VAL A 695 -8.51 -17.75 7.70
N PHE A 696 -8.87 -18.81 6.96
CA PHE A 696 -7.94 -19.84 6.51
C PHE A 696 -8.00 -19.96 5.01
N ASN A 697 -6.84 -20.18 4.38
CA ASN A 697 -6.71 -20.35 2.93
C ASN A 697 -5.85 -21.57 2.64
N GLY A 698 -6.09 -22.22 1.49
CA GLY A 698 -5.34 -23.39 1.05
C GLY A 698 -4.82 -23.23 -0.38
N THR A 699 -3.66 -23.80 -0.65
CA THR A 699 -3.06 -23.88 -1.99
C THR A 699 -2.62 -25.30 -2.28
N ALA A 700 -2.67 -25.71 -3.53
CA ALA A 700 -2.16 -26.98 -4.00
C ALA A 700 -1.50 -26.82 -5.37
N GLU A 701 -0.38 -27.47 -5.58
CA GLU A 701 0.35 -27.48 -6.85
C GLU A 701 0.74 -28.92 -7.20
N TYR A 702 0.61 -29.28 -8.48
CA TYR A 702 1.03 -30.58 -9.00
C TYR A 702 1.90 -30.39 -10.26
N LYS A 703 3.16 -30.83 -10.19
CA LYS A 703 4.12 -30.80 -11.29
C LYS A 703 3.98 -32.07 -12.12
N PHE A 704 3.26 -32.02 -13.23
CA PHE A 704 3.17 -33.13 -14.17
C PHE A 704 4.51 -33.47 -14.81
N THR A 705 5.21 -32.41 -15.21
CA THR A 705 6.59 -32.45 -15.73
C THR A 705 7.36 -31.29 -15.10
N LYS A 706 8.68 -31.20 -15.35
CA LYS A 706 9.47 -30.05 -14.92
C LYS A 706 9.01 -28.71 -15.56
N ASN A 707 8.26 -28.77 -16.65
CA ASN A 707 7.81 -27.63 -17.44
C ASN A 707 6.30 -27.35 -17.30
N PHE A 708 5.49 -28.30 -16.83
CA PHE A 708 4.05 -28.14 -16.77
C PHE A 708 3.52 -28.40 -15.36
N THR A 709 2.89 -27.40 -14.79
CA THR A 709 2.34 -27.39 -13.43
C THR A 709 0.87 -27.04 -13.47
N LEU A 710 0.05 -27.81 -12.75
CA LEU A 710 -1.33 -27.49 -12.39
C LEU A 710 -1.31 -26.93 -10.97
N PHE A 711 -2.03 -25.83 -10.73
CA PHE A 711 -2.18 -25.28 -9.39
C PHE A 711 -3.62 -24.89 -9.10
N GLY A 712 -3.94 -24.80 -7.83
CA GLY A 712 -5.24 -24.36 -7.36
C GLY A 712 -5.14 -23.71 -5.99
N LYS A 713 -6.05 -22.79 -5.72
CA LYS A 713 -6.17 -22.14 -4.42
C LYS A 713 -7.61 -21.97 -4.00
N VAL A 714 -7.82 -22.00 -2.69
CA VAL A 714 -9.10 -21.72 -2.03
C VAL A 714 -8.88 -20.68 -0.96
N ASN A 715 -9.53 -19.52 -1.11
CA ASN A 715 -9.56 -18.49 -0.10
C ASN A 715 -10.80 -18.66 0.79
N ASN A 716 -10.65 -18.29 2.07
CA ASN A 716 -11.70 -18.41 3.07
C ASN A 716 -12.27 -19.84 3.13
N LEU A 717 -11.41 -20.83 3.39
CA LEU A 717 -11.68 -22.28 3.30
C LEU A 717 -12.93 -22.70 4.08
N PHE A 718 -13.20 -22.08 5.24
CA PHE A 718 -14.32 -22.39 6.11
C PHE A 718 -15.56 -21.53 5.88
N ASP A 719 -15.55 -20.67 4.86
CA ASP A 719 -16.65 -19.73 4.52
C ASP A 719 -17.05 -18.82 5.68
N THR A 720 -16.05 -18.31 6.40
CA THR A 720 -16.24 -17.41 7.53
C THR A 720 -16.80 -16.08 7.04
N ASN A 721 -17.88 -15.61 7.65
CA ASN A 721 -18.42 -14.27 7.44
C ASN A 721 -17.67 -13.28 8.34
N TYR A 722 -16.94 -12.34 7.75
CA TYR A 722 -16.20 -11.31 8.46
C TYR A 722 -16.15 -10.00 7.66
N ASN A 723 -15.74 -8.93 8.33
CA ASN A 723 -15.58 -7.60 7.73
C ASN A 723 -14.16 -7.10 8.01
N THR A 724 -13.57 -6.44 7.02
CA THR A 724 -12.16 -6.00 7.09
C THR A 724 -12.01 -4.53 7.48
N PHE A 725 -13.06 -3.73 7.31
CA PHE A 725 -13.07 -2.30 7.59
C PHE A 725 -14.45 -1.85 8.09
N GLY A 726 -14.49 -0.80 8.90
CA GLY A 726 -15.72 -0.22 9.40
C GLY A 726 -15.63 1.31 9.50
N VAL A 727 -16.72 1.99 9.14
CA VAL A 727 -16.86 3.45 9.20
C VAL A 727 -18.28 3.82 9.60
N TYR A 728 -18.46 4.97 10.25
CA TYR A 728 -19.77 5.54 10.53
C TYR A 728 -20.24 6.42 9.36
N GLY A 729 -21.54 6.32 9.05
CA GLY A 729 -22.25 7.09 8.04
C GLY A 729 -23.74 7.09 8.30
N GLN A 730 -24.53 7.76 7.49
CA GLN A 730 -25.98 7.80 7.59
C GLN A 730 -26.62 7.05 6.42
N ALA A 731 -27.43 6.05 6.72
CA ALA A 731 -28.08 5.19 5.73
C ALA A 731 -29.54 5.55 5.49
N SER A 732 -30.18 6.22 6.46
CA SER A 732 -31.61 6.55 6.46
C SER A 732 -32.05 7.40 5.28
N ASP A 733 -31.20 8.30 4.81
CA ASP A 733 -31.50 9.22 3.72
C ASP A 733 -31.67 8.51 2.36
N VAL A 734 -31.04 7.33 2.21
CA VAL A 734 -31.11 6.50 1.00
C VAL A 734 -32.09 5.35 1.15
N LEU A 735 -32.08 4.71 2.32
CA LEU A 735 -32.79 3.44 2.54
C LEU A 735 -34.08 3.60 3.36
N GLY A 736 -34.33 4.79 3.89
CA GLY A 736 -35.50 5.13 4.72
C GLY A 736 -35.23 4.94 6.24
N ALA A 737 -36.14 5.47 7.05
CA ALA A 737 -35.98 5.63 8.50
C ALA A 737 -35.74 4.33 9.31
N ASP A 738 -36.07 3.17 8.74
CA ASP A 738 -35.80 1.86 9.37
C ASP A 738 -34.30 1.52 9.37
N TYR A 739 -33.48 2.19 8.55
CA TYR A 739 -32.03 2.00 8.47
C TYR A 739 -31.31 3.05 9.32
N ASN A 740 -31.47 2.95 10.63
CA ASN A 740 -30.96 3.91 11.61
C ASN A 740 -29.63 3.49 12.27
N ASP A 741 -29.05 2.39 11.87
CA ASP A 741 -27.74 1.96 12.33
C ASP A 741 -26.64 2.60 11.45
N GLY A 742 -25.87 3.52 12.04
CA GLY A 742 -24.82 4.26 11.33
C GLY A 742 -23.58 3.44 10.97
N ARG A 743 -23.53 2.15 11.28
CA ARG A 743 -22.36 1.31 10.98
C ARG A 743 -22.38 0.83 9.54
N PHE A 744 -21.34 1.24 8.82
CA PHE A 744 -21.00 0.74 7.48
C PHE A 744 -19.77 -0.15 7.57
N VAL A 745 -19.76 -1.27 6.87
CA VAL A 745 -18.64 -2.21 6.89
C VAL A 745 -18.27 -2.67 5.48
N SER A 746 -17.00 -3.01 5.29
CA SER A 746 -16.51 -3.69 4.08
C SER A 746 -16.54 -5.21 4.32
N PRO A 747 -17.53 -5.92 3.77
CA PRO A 747 -17.64 -7.35 3.96
C PRO A 747 -16.56 -8.06 3.12
N ALA A 748 -15.87 -9.03 3.72
CA ALA A 748 -14.93 -9.86 3.01
C ALA A 748 -15.62 -10.88 2.09
N ALA A 749 -14.91 -11.33 1.06
CA ALA A 749 -15.39 -12.31 0.11
C ALA A 749 -15.73 -13.67 0.77
N PRO A 750 -16.79 -14.35 0.36
CA PRO A 750 -17.09 -15.71 0.80
C PRO A 750 -16.01 -16.68 0.29
N ARG A 751 -16.15 -17.97 0.64
CA ARG A 751 -15.24 -18.99 0.10
C ARG A 751 -15.18 -18.93 -1.42
N ALA A 752 -13.95 -18.91 -1.95
CA ALA A 752 -13.69 -18.79 -3.37
C ALA A 752 -12.52 -19.67 -3.80
N GLY A 753 -12.58 -20.23 -5.00
CA GLY A 753 -11.55 -21.12 -5.52
C GLY A 753 -11.19 -20.83 -6.96
N TRP A 754 -9.93 -21.03 -7.29
CA TRP A 754 -9.37 -20.86 -8.63
C TRP A 754 -8.43 -22.01 -8.96
N ILE A 755 -8.38 -22.33 -10.24
CA ILE A 755 -7.49 -23.35 -10.79
C ILE A 755 -6.75 -22.77 -11.99
N GLY A 756 -5.51 -23.13 -12.16
CA GLY A 756 -4.67 -22.63 -13.25
C GLY A 756 -3.59 -23.59 -13.67
N VAL A 757 -2.97 -23.26 -14.79
CA VAL A 757 -1.84 -23.99 -15.35
C VAL A 757 -0.68 -23.03 -15.56
N ARG A 758 0.53 -23.55 -15.34
CA ARG A 758 1.80 -22.86 -15.55
C ARG A 758 2.67 -23.69 -16.47
N LEU A 759 3.12 -23.09 -17.56
CA LEU A 759 4.09 -23.66 -18.48
C LEU A 759 5.39 -22.86 -18.36
N SER A 760 6.48 -23.53 -17.99
CA SER A 760 7.82 -22.93 -17.86
C SER A 760 8.77 -23.60 -18.86
N ILE A 761 9.57 -22.81 -19.60
CA ILE A 761 10.47 -23.28 -20.65
C ILE A 761 11.88 -22.75 -20.37
#